data_521604b452ca0fc0d46b3511b0a1102e
#
_entry.id   521604b452ca0fc0d46b3511b0a1102e
#
_cell.length_a   1.000
_cell.length_b   1.000
_cell.length_c   1.000
_cell.angle_alpha   90.00
_cell.angle_beta   90.00
_cell.angle_gamma   90.00
#
_symmetry.space_group_name_H-M   'P 1'
#
loop_
_entity.id
_entity.type
_entity.pdbx_description
1 polymer ?
#
loop_
_entity_poly.entity_id
_entity_poly.type
_entity_poly.pdbx_seq_one_letter_code
_entity_poly.pdbx_strand_id
1 'polypeptide(L)'
;MAVLFFACIIIAERGIEMNQTEKILEFDKIKDIWSALALTDSAKREIQEAAPILSEVELQARQRETTEAKTMMEEMGTPPLSAMEGVRELMKVAVRGDCLTAAQLEQAESALTAVKRLKDYLNRCKPLELSLPWYEENLDELEEIREMIHVRIRNGAVDDYASKLLHDLRCGIARTEEKMKEKAESVIRSNKECMSDSFSVNRSGHLCVPVKKEYKFRVSGSVIDKSATGNTLFIEPTAVAKYSEELQLMRIDEENEERRILYTLSAMLGEQGETMEQNLRTMEKLDFCFSKGKLSMELGCAAPNINTERRISLKAARHPLMDRTVCVPQDFCIGEMDGADYRGVVITGPNTGGKTVAIKTVAVNCMMAQCGLHVCCEQADICMNSNYLCDIGDGQNLSENLSTFSAHITNVLDILKKVNRESLVIMDELGSGTDPAEGMGIAVAILEELRKSGCLFLVTTHYPEVKTYAEKAEGIINARMTFDKESLRPLYKMEIGEAGESCAFYIAARLGMPETMLRTAERAAYGARRGEASESGRIRKSSCGDCAGDTEAPTNADILKPEKTEKKHTANQQGSRIQKKKNSGTLTGQKAELTEKFRRGDSVMVYPDKKIGIVCEPVNEKGVLRVQLRDRKIWISHKRVRLQVAASELYPEDYDFSIIFDSVATRKLRHKMERKYVEGEELHLDQD
;
A
#
# COMPACT_ATOMS: atom_id res chain seq x y z
N MET A 1 18.95 23.26 -27.00
CA MET A 1 17.67 23.53 -26.31
C MET A 1 16.49 22.78 -26.94
N ALA A 2 16.23 22.86 -28.25
CA ALA A 2 15.10 22.12 -28.88
C ALA A 2 15.16 20.58 -28.69
N VAL A 3 16.34 19.99 -28.83
CA VAL A 3 16.53 18.54 -28.68
C VAL A 3 16.29 18.07 -27.22
N LEU A 4 16.71 18.86 -26.22
CA LEU A 4 16.44 18.62 -24.82
C LEU A 4 14.94 18.78 -24.47
N PHE A 5 14.27 19.76 -25.08
CA PHE A 5 12.85 19.99 -24.91
C PHE A 5 12.01 18.89 -25.54
N PHE A 6 12.38 18.38 -26.72
CA PHE A 6 11.75 17.21 -27.35
C PHE A 6 12.00 15.93 -26.55
N ALA A 7 13.21 15.73 -26.03
CA ALA A 7 13.51 14.59 -25.15
C ALA A 7 12.70 14.62 -23.85
N CYS A 8 12.54 15.80 -23.22
CA CYS A 8 11.70 15.95 -22.04
C CYS A 8 10.22 15.71 -22.31
N ILE A 9 9.69 16.12 -23.47
CA ILE A 9 8.30 15.85 -23.85
C ILE A 9 8.09 14.35 -24.07
N ILE A 10 8.98 13.69 -24.79
CA ILE A 10 8.91 12.23 -25.03
C ILE A 10 9.01 11.43 -23.71
N ILE A 11 9.85 11.86 -22.78
CA ILE A 11 9.99 11.24 -21.47
C ILE A 11 8.72 11.47 -20.64
N ALA A 12 8.13 12.65 -20.68
CA ALA A 12 6.89 12.96 -19.96
C ALA A 12 5.69 12.21 -20.55
N GLU A 13 5.55 12.12 -21.86
CA GLU A 13 4.50 11.34 -22.53
C GLU A 13 4.63 9.85 -22.22
N ARG A 14 5.85 9.29 -22.28
CA ARG A 14 6.10 7.90 -21.87
C ARG A 14 5.74 7.65 -20.40
N GLY A 15 6.03 8.59 -19.50
CA GLY A 15 5.69 8.47 -18.08
C GLY A 15 4.18 8.45 -17.83
N ILE A 16 3.40 9.25 -18.55
CA ILE A 16 1.93 9.28 -18.42
C ILE A 16 1.31 7.99 -18.94
N GLU A 17 1.78 7.46 -20.07
CA GLU A 17 1.28 6.22 -20.68
C GLU A 17 1.65 4.98 -19.85
N MET A 18 2.87 4.93 -19.33
CA MET A 18 3.30 3.85 -18.44
C MET A 18 2.42 3.78 -17.20
N ASN A 19 2.10 4.93 -16.59
CA ASN A 19 1.17 5.00 -15.46
C ASN A 19 -0.22 4.44 -15.79
N GLN A 20 -0.71 4.63 -17.02
CA GLN A 20 -2.02 4.08 -17.44
C GLN A 20 -1.94 2.56 -17.63
N THR A 21 -0.91 2.05 -18.30
CA THR A 21 -0.68 0.61 -18.48
C THR A 21 -0.47 -0.10 -17.14
N GLU A 22 0.31 0.49 -16.22
CA GLU A 22 0.52 -0.03 -14.88
C GLU A 22 -0.79 -0.20 -14.10
N LYS A 23 -1.70 0.79 -14.17
CA LYS A 23 -3.03 0.71 -13.55
C LYS A 23 -3.92 -0.35 -14.17
N ILE A 24 -3.91 -0.49 -15.50
CA ILE A 24 -4.67 -1.52 -16.21
C ILE A 24 -4.20 -2.92 -15.82
N LEU A 25 -2.89 -3.12 -15.73
CA LEU A 25 -2.27 -4.38 -15.32
C LEU A 25 -2.22 -4.55 -13.78
N GLU A 26 -2.68 -3.55 -13.01
CA GLU A 26 -2.62 -3.54 -11.55
C GLU A 26 -1.20 -3.65 -10.97
N PHE A 27 -0.19 -3.23 -11.73
CA PHE A 27 1.20 -3.23 -11.29
C PHE A 27 1.48 -2.17 -10.21
N ASP A 28 0.71 -1.09 -10.18
CA ASP A 28 0.66 -0.12 -9.10
C ASP A 28 0.40 -0.78 -7.73
N LYS A 29 -0.53 -1.73 -7.65
CA LYS A 29 -0.79 -2.50 -6.42
C LYS A 29 0.39 -3.39 -6.01
N ILE A 30 1.12 -3.92 -6.99
CA ILE A 30 2.35 -4.69 -6.71
C ILE A 30 3.44 -3.77 -6.17
N LYS A 31 3.61 -2.57 -6.74
CA LYS A 31 4.50 -1.54 -6.19
C LYS A 31 4.13 -1.16 -4.76
N ASP A 32 2.84 -1.09 -4.42
CA ASP A 32 2.39 -0.81 -3.05
C ASP A 32 2.78 -1.93 -2.08
N ILE A 33 2.59 -3.20 -2.48
CA ILE A 33 3.04 -4.36 -1.69
C ILE A 33 4.56 -4.34 -1.54
N TRP A 34 5.29 -4.10 -2.63
CA TRP A 34 6.75 -4.02 -2.62
C TRP A 34 7.24 -2.86 -1.73
N SER A 35 6.64 -1.68 -1.84
CA SER A 35 6.97 -0.50 -1.02
C SER A 35 6.74 -0.72 0.48
N ALA A 36 5.75 -1.53 0.85
CA ALA A 36 5.50 -1.89 2.25
C ALA A 36 6.64 -2.75 2.85
N LEU A 37 7.45 -3.41 2.03
CA LEU A 37 8.60 -4.23 2.44
C LEU A 37 9.90 -3.44 2.58
N ALA A 38 9.94 -2.20 2.07
CA ALA A 38 11.06 -1.27 2.23
C ALA A 38 10.90 -0.42 3.49
N LEU A 39 12.00 -0.09 4.13
CA LEU A 39 12.05 0.68 5.37
C LEU A 39 12.28 2.17 5.09
N THR A 40 13.21 2.47 4.18
CA THR A 40 13.67 3.85 3.91
C THR A 40 12.75 4.56 2.90
N ASP A 41 12.52 5.86 3.10
CA ASP A 41 11.73 6.67 2.18
C ASP A 41 12.37 6.78 0.80
N SER A 42 13.71 6.67 0.72
CA SER A 42 14.44 6.66 -0.54
C SER A 42 14.14 5.40 -1.34
N ALA A 43 14.19 4.21 -0.72
CA ALA A 43 13.83 2.96 -1.37
C ALA A 43 12.35 2.94 -1.79
N LYS A 44 11.43 3.43 -0.95
CA LYS A 44 10.00 3.55 -1.30
C LYS A 44 9.76 4.42 -2.52
N ARG A 45 10.47 5.56 -2.64
CA ARG A 45 10.39 6.42 -3.83
C ARG A 45 10.93 5.73 -5.08
N GLU A 46 12.10 5.08 -4.99
CA GLU A 46 12.69 4.32 -6.10
C GLU A 46 11.74 3.21 -6.57
N ILE A 47 11.01 2.55 -5.64
CA ILE A 47 9.99 1.55 -5.96
C ILE A 47 8.81 2.16 -6.71
N GLN A 48 8.28 3.29 -6.27
CA GLN A 48 7.14 3.94 -6.94
C GLN A 48 7.53 4.47 -8.33
N GLU A 49 8.78 4.87 -8.51
CA GLU A 49 9.35 5.34 -9.79
C GLU A 49 9.86 4.20 -10.68
N ALA A 50 9.87 2.94 -10.18
CA ALA A 50 10.37 1.80 -10.93
C ALA A 50 9.59 1.62 -12.24
N ALA A 51 10.32 1.48 -13.33
CA ALA A 51 9.80 1.28 -14.69
C ALA A 51 10.59 0.17 -15.39
N PRO A 52 10.04 -0.43 -16.47
CA PRO A 52 10.73 -1.45 -17.23
C PRO A 52 12.09 -0.98 -17.73
N ILE A 53 13.14 -1.71 -17.39
CA ILE A 53 14.53 -1.41 -17.77
C ILE A 53 14.75 -1.81 -19.22
N LEU A 54 15.30 -0.91 -20.03
CA LEU A 54 15.54 -1.13 -21.46
C LEU A 54 16.97 -1.55 -21.78
N SER A 55 17.87 -1.52 -20.81
CA SER A 55 19.24 -1.99 -20.92
C SER A 55 19.36 -3.43 -20.43
N GLU A 56 19.76 -4.35 -21.31
CA GLU A 56 19.96 -5.76 -20.93
C GLU A 56 20.98 -5.93 -19.80
N VAL A 57 22.11 -5.23 -19.90
CA VAL A 57 23.17 -5.30 -18.89
C VAL A 57 22.69 -4.83 -17.52
N GLU A 58 21.94 -3.71 -17.50
CA GLU A 58 21.37 -3.19 -16.27
C GLU A 58 20.31 -4.13 -15.70
N LEU A 59 19.43 -4.66 -16.56
CA LEU A 59 18.38 -5.59 -16.15
C LEU A 59 18.96 -6.86 -15.54
N GLN A 60 19.97 -7.45 -16.19
CA GLN A 60 20.67 -8.63 -15.66
C GLN A 60 21.36 -8.34 -14.32
N ALA A 61 21.95 -7.14 -14.15
CA ALA A 61 22.53 -6.73 -12.89
C ALA A 61 21.45 -6.60 -11.78
N ARG A 62 20.31 -5.97 -12.08
CA ARG A 62 19.19 -5.84 -11.14
C ARG A 62 18.54 -7.18 -10.77
N GLN A 63 18.44 -8.11 -11.73
CA GLN A 63 17.95 -9.47 -11.47
C GLN A 63 18.92 -10.24 -10.56
N ARG A 64 20.23 -10.09 -10.80
CA ARG A 64 21.27 -10.68 -9.95
C ARG A 64 21.18 -10.14 -8.51
N GLU A 65 21.10 -8.80 -8.34
CA GLU A 65 20.92 -8.19 -7.00
C GLU A 65 19.71 -8.77 -6.26
N THR A 66 18.59 -9.01 -6.96
CA THR A 66 17.38 -9.60 -6.38
C THR A 66 17.60 -11.04 -5.94
N THR A 67 18.27 -11.83 -6.78
CA THR A 67 18.61 -13.24 -6.49
C THR A 67 19.55 -13.32 -5.30
N GLU A 68 20.60 -12.50 -5.28
CA GLU A 68 21.57 -12.46 -4.19
C GLU A 68 20.93 -12.05 -2.87
N ALA A 69 20.09 -11.00 -2.89
CA ALA A 69 19.37 -10.56 -1.70
C ALA A 69 18.45 -11.67 -1.14
N LYS A 70 17.75 -12.41 -2.01
CA LYS A 70 16.94 -13.56 -1.62
C LYS A 70 17.79 -14.66 -0.99
N THR A 71 18.87 -15.06 -1.65
CA THR A 71 19.78 -16.12 -1.18
C THR A 71 20.40 -15.76 0.18
N MET A 72 20.83 -14.51 0.35
CA MET A 72 21.37 -14.05 1.64
C MET A 72 20.34 -14.16 2.76
N MET A 73 19.07 -13.85 2.50
CA MET A 73 18.01 -13.97 3.50
C MET A 73 17.61 -15.42 3.78
N GLU A 74 17.63 -16.29 2.79
CA GLU A 74 17.35 -17.72 2.96
C GLU A 74 18.43 -18.41 3.78
N GLU A 75 19.71 -18.07 3.57
CA GLU A 75 20.86 -18.71 4.24
C GLU A 75 21.23 -18.08 5.58
N MET A 76 21.16 -16.76 5.69
CA MET A 76 21.68 -16.00 6.85
C MET A 76 20.58 -15.25 7.63
N GLY A 77 19.32 -15.34 7.19
CA GLY A 77 18.19 -14.66 7.82
C GLY A 77 18.05 -13.18 7.43
N THR A 78 17.06 -12.52 7.99
CA THR A 78 16.69 -11.13 7.65
C THR A 78 17.80 -10.15 8.01
N PRO A 79 18.22 -9.24 7.09
CA PRO A 79 19.22 -8.23 7.36
C PRO A 79 18.74 -7.21 8.41
N PRO A 80 19.60 -6.75 9.32
CA PRO A 80 19.27 -5.78 10.37
C PRO A 80 19.26 -4.33 9.84
N LEU A 81 18.40 -4.06 8.84
CA LEU A 81 18.22 -2.73 8.27
C LEU A 81 17.44 -1.81 9.20
N SER A 82 17.68 -0.50 9.09
CA SER A 82 16.97 0.54 9.84
C SER A 82 16.56 1.67 8.89
N ALA A 83 15.43 2.32 9.18
CA ALA A 83 14.91 3.43 8.38
C ALA A 83 15.82 4.68 8.43
N MET A 84 16.59 4.87 9.51
CA MET A 84 17.49 6.03 9.71
C MET A 84 16.80 7.39 9.50
N GLU A 85 15.50 7.48 9.87
CA GLU A 85 14.70 8.70 9.70
C GLU A 85 15.38 9.88 10.40
N GLY A 86 15.36 11.06 9.73
CA GLY A 86 15.87 12.30 10.28
C GLY A 86 17.41 12.39 10.40
N VAL A 87 18.17 11.31 10.19
CA VAL A 87 19.65 11.31 10.34
C VAL A 87 20.30 12.26 9.34
N ARG A 88 19.81 12.30 8.10
CA ARG A 88 20.32 13.24 7.07
C ARG A 88 20.11 14.70 7.47
N GLU A 89 18.97 15.02 8.11
CA GLU A 89 18.68 16.39 8.57
C GLU A 89 19.54 16.80 9.76
N LEU A 90 19.72 15.91 10.75
CA LEU A 90 20.61 16.21 11.88
C LEU A 90 22.07 16.36 11.42
N MET A 91 22.53 15.58 10.45
CA MET A 91 23.87 15.72 9.88
C MET A 91 24.07 17.07 9.18
N LYS A 92 23.04 17.60 8.49
CA LYS A 92 23.11 18.97 7.93
C LYS A 92 23.30 20.04 9.01
N VAL A 93 22.71 19.86 10.18
CA VAL A 93 22.88 20.75 11.34
C VAL A 93 24.31 20.65 11.87
N ALA A 94 24.81 19.42 12.11
CA ALA A 94 26.16 19.19 12.61
C ALA A 94 27.25 19.71 11.66
N VAL A 95 27.15 19.47 10.35
CA VAL A 95 28.11 19.94 9.34
C VAL A 95 28.15 21.46 9.24
N ARG A 96 27.06 22.18 9.54
CA ARG A 96 27.05 23.65 9.63
C ARG A 96 27.75 24.18 10.87
N GLY A 97 28.12 23.32 11.82
CA GLY A 97 28.73 23.70 13.08
C GLY A 97 27.73 24.05 14.18
N ASP A 98 26.46 23.78 13.98
CA ASP A 98 25.43 23.96 14.99
C ASP A 98 25.44 22.81 16.02
N CYS A 99 25.03 23.10 17.25
CA CYS A 99 25.00 22.13 18.34
C CYS A 99 23.74 21.23 18.23
N LEU A 100 23.92 19.93 18.22
CA LEU A 100 22.86 18.96 18.31
C LEU A 100 22.38 18.81 19.75
N THR A 101 21.10 18.49 19.91
CA THR A 101 20.55 18.10 21.23
C THR A 101 21.00 16.70 21.61
N ALA A 102 20.92 16.35 22.88
CA ALA A 102 21.23 15.01 23.36
C ALA A 102 20.40 13.93 22.65
N ALA A 103 19.12 14.15 22.42
CA ALA A 103 18.25 13.22 21.69
C ALA A 103 18.68 13.04 20.23
N GLN A 104 19.15 14.10 19.55
CA GLN A 104 19.68 13.99 18.18
C GLN A 104 21.02 13.23 18.13
N LEU A 105 21.88 13.41 19.12
CA LEU A 105 23.12 12.63 19.23
C LEU A 105 22.83 11.15 19.50
N GLU A 106 21.86 10.83 20.37
CA GLU A 106 21.43 9.45 20.61
C GLU A 106 20.83 8.81 19.36
N GLN A 107 20.09 9.58 18.54
CA GLN A 107 19.59 9.15 17.24
C GLN A 107 20.75 8.85 16.28
N ALA A 108 21.80 9.67 16.24
CA ALA A 108 22.99 9.41 15.43
C ALA A 108 23.74 8.16 15.89
N GLU A 109 23.88 7.94 17.20
CA GLU A 109 24.46 6.72 17.78
C GLU A 109 23.66 5.48 17.37
N SER A 110 22.35 5.53 17.48
CA SER A 110 21.46 4.45 17.06
C SER A 110 21.62 4.12 15.58
N ALA A 111 21.79 5.14 14.72
CA ALA A 111 22.07 4.96 13.30
C ALA A 111 23.42 4.28 13.07
N LEU A 112 24.47 4.72 13.74
CA LEU A 112 25.81 4.09 13.66
C LEU A 112 25.79 2.64 14.18
N THR A 113 25.02 2.37 15.22
CA THR A 113 24.81 1.00 15.73
C THR A 113 24.09 0.13 14.68
N ALA A 114 23.12 0.67 13.94
CA ALA A 114 22.48 -0.04 12.83
C ALA A 114 23.47 -0.31 11.68
N VAL A 115 24.34 0.67 11.34
CA VAL A 115 25.43 0.49 10.37
C VAL A 115 26.34 -0.65 10.79
N LYS A 116 26.80 -0.68 12.05
CA LYS A 116 27.64 -1.77 12.59
C LYS A 116 26.96 -3.14 12.41
N ARG A 117 25.72 -3.26 12.84
CA ARG A 117 24.98 -4.52 12.74
C ARG A 117 24.83 -5.00 11.28
N LEU A 118 24.58 -4.07 10.36
CA LEU A 118 24.49 -4.40 8.94
C LEU A 118 25.83 -4.81 8.36
N LYS A 119 26.92 -4.10 8.72
CA LYS A 119 28.29 -4.45 8.34
C LYS A 119 28.66 -5.86 8.82
N ASP A 120 28.36 -6.20 10.07
CA ASP A 120 28.57 -7.54 10.63
C ASP A 120 27.75 -8.62 9.90
N TYR A 121 26.51 -8.30 9.52
CA TYR A 121 25.66 -9.19 8.72
C TYR A 121 26.26 -9.44 7.34
N LEU A 122 26.67 -8.39 6.61
CA LEU A 122 27.29 -8.50 5.29
C LEU A 122 28.60 -9.31 5.35
N ASN A 123 29.44 -9.08 6.37
CA ASN A 123 30.68 -9.85 6.58
C ASN A 123 30.40 -11.35 6.76
N ARG A 124 29.34 -11.71 7.48
CA ARG A 124 28.93 -13.12 7.62
C ARG A 124 28.43 -13.72 6.30
N CYS A 125 27.93 -12.90 5.37
CA CYS A 125 27.46 -13.36 4.06
C CYS A 125 28.59 -13.52 3.03
N LYS A 126 29.79 -13.00 3.25
CA LYS A 126 30.93 -13.11 2.31
C LYS A 126 31.26 -14.54 1.83
N PRO A 127 31.16 -15.59 2.69
CA PRO A 127 31.40 -16.97 2.25
C PRO A 127 30.43 -17.48 1.18
N LEU A 128 29.33 -16.78 0.91
CA LEU A 128 28.36 -17.11 -0.16
C LEU A 128 28.88 -16.72 -1.56
N GLU A 129 30.02 -16.03 -1.66
CA GLU A 129 30.65 -15.57 -2.92
C GLU A 129 29.74 -14.71 -3.81
N LEU A 130 28.85 -13.91 -3.17
CA LEU A 130 27.91 -12.99 -3.82
C LEU A 130 28.51 -11.58 -3.92
N SER A 131 27.91 -10.71 -4.73
CA SER A 131 28.38 -9.32 -4.89
C SER A 131 27.84 -8.36 -3.82
N LEU A 132 26.62 -8.55 -3.33
CA LEU A 132 26.01 -7.67 -2.31
C LEU A 132 26.77 -7.61 -0.98
N PRO A 133 27.38 -8.70 -0.44
CA PRO A 133 28.15 -8.63 0.78
C PRO A 133 29.31 -7.63 0.76
N TRP A 134 29.88 -7.35 -0.42
CA TRP A 134 31.00 -6.41 -0.56
C TRP A 134 30.61 -4.94 -0.37
N TYR A 135 29.32 -4.61 -0.30
CA TYR A 135 28.87 -3.27 0.11
C TYR A 135 29.27 -2.94 1.55
N GLU A 136 29.74 -3.90 2.34
CA GLU A 136 30.29 -3.64 3.66
C GLU A 136 31.50 -2.69 3.66
N GLU A 137 32.28 -2.69 2.57
CA GLU A 137 33.41 -1.77 2.37
C GLU A 137 32.98 -0.29 2.32
N ASN A 138 31.72 -0.03 1.96
CA ASN A 138 31.12 1.30 1.92
C ASN A 138 30.48 1.73 3.25
N LEU A 139 30.58 0.90 4.28
CA LEU A 139 30.01 1.14 5.61
C LEU A 139 31.11 1.39 6.63
N ASP A 140 31.04 2.53 7.31
CA ASP A 140 31.91 2.87 8.43
C ASP A 140 31.06 3.11 9.69
N GLU A 141 31.29 2.33 10.72
CA GLU A 141 30.58 2.41 11.98
C GLU A 141 31.01 3.58 12.87
N LEU A 142 32.06 4.33 12.49
CA LEU A 142 32.62 5.45 13.24
C LEU A 142 32.74 5.12 14.75
N GLU A 143 33.42 4.00 15.06
CA GLU A 143 33.39 3.34 16.37
C GLU A 143 33.73 4.30 17.51
N GLU A 144 34.76 5.13 17.36
CA GLU A 144 35.18 6.09 18.40
C GLU A 144 34.05 7.09 18.72
N ILE A 145 33.41 7.66 17.69
CA ILE A 145 32.34 8.65 17.87
C ILE A 145 31.10 7.97 18.46
N ARG A 146 30.74 6.80 17.92
CA ARG A 146 29.60 6.01 18.41
C ARG A 146 29.75 5.69 19.90
N GLU A 147 30.95 5.19 20.34
CA GLU A 147 31.20 4.89 21.74
C GLU A 147 31.24 6.13 22.61
N MET A 148 31.85 7.23 22.14
CA MET A 148 31.85 8.48 22.88
C MET A 148 30.45 9.04 23.11
N ILE A 149 29.53 8.93 22.11
CA ILE A 149 28.16 9.33 22.30
C ILE A 149 27.45 8.37 23.25
N HIS A 150 27.58 7.06 23.04
CA HIS A 150 26.95 6.02 23.85
C HIS A 150 27.27 6.13 25.36
N VAL A 151 28.50 6.49 25.72
CA VAL A 151 28.93 6.65 27.13
C VAL A 151 28.37 7.95 27.71
N ARG A 152 28.26 9.03 26.92
CA ARG A 152 27.95 10.38 27.42
C ARG A 152 26.49 10.77 27.33
N ILE A 153 25.73 10.08 26.47
CA ILE A 153 24.32 10.41 26.23
C ILE A 153 23.48 9.17 26.55
N ARG A 154 22.44 9.36 27.35
CA ARG A 154 21.45 8.31 27.70
C ARG A 154 20.06 8.91 27.88
N ASN A 155 19.05 8.24 27.33
CA ASN A 155 17.63 8.62 27.46
C ASN A 155 17.37 10.08 27.04
N GLY A 156 18.03 10.55 26.00
CA GLY A 156 17.87 11.91 25.47
C GLY A 156 18.49 13.01 26.34
N ALA A 157 19.33 12.67 27.31
CA ALA A 157 20.02 13.61 28.22
C ALA A 157 21.50 13.29 28.33
N VAL A 158 22.29 14.27 28.78
CA VAL A 158 23.69 14.07 29.08
C VAL A 158 23.83 13.26 30.38
N ASP A 159 24.55 12.15 30.34
CA ASP A 159 24.75 11.24 31.47
C ASP A 159 25.59 11.91 32.58
N ASP A 160 25.31 11.57 33.83
CA ASP A 160 26.04 12.11 35.00
C ASP A 160 27.56 11.87 34.96
N TYR A 161 27.98 10.80 34.30
CA TYR A 161 29.37 10.40 34.15
C TYR A 161 29.95 10.83 32.79
N ALA A 162 29.23 11.67 32.01
CA ALA A 162 29.75 12.19 30.75
C ALA A 162 31.07 12.98 30.90
N SER A 163 31.25 13.64 32.02
CA SER A 163 32.53 14.20 32.46
C SER A 163 32.63 14.20 33.98
N LYS A 164 33.86 14.18 34.48
CA LYS A 164 34.12 14.29 35.94
C LYS A 164 33.57 15.60 36.52
N LEU A 165 33.71 16.72 35.77
CA LEU A 165 33.23 18.03 36.20
C LEU A 165 31.69 18.03 36.34
N LEU A 166 30.97 17.48 35.36
CA LEU A 166 29.49 17.38 35.40
C LEU A 166 29.01 16.57 36.60
N HIS A 167 29.67 15.41 36.84
CA HIS A 167 29.38 14.57 38.00
C HIS A 167 29.56 15.32 39.32
N ASP A 168 30.72 16.01 39.48
CA ASP A 168 31.03 16.76 40.69
C ASP A 168 30.04 17.91 40.91
N LEU A 169 29.62 18.62 39.83
CA LEU A 169 28.64 19.68 39.87
C LEU A 169 27.24 19.16 40.30
N ARG A 170 26.76 18.07 39.72
CA ARG A 170 25.46 17.48 40.06
C ARG A 170 25.42 16.94 41.49
N CYS A 171 26.52 16.31 41.94
CA CYS A 171 26.69 15.93 43.33
C CYS A 171 26.73 17.14 44.26
N GLY A 172 27.36 18.24 43.85
CA GLY A 172 27.43 19.52 44.57
C GLY A 172 26.05 20.15 44.71
N ILE A 173 25.31 20.21 43.60
CA ILE A 173 23.92 20.72 43.58
C ILE A 173 23.02 19.95 44.55
N ALA A 174 23.01 18.60 44.45
CA ALA A 174 22.20 17.76 45.35
C ALA A 174 22.55 17.99 46.84
N ARG A 175 23.85 18.07 47.19
CA ARG A 175 24.29 18.35 48.57
C ARG A 175 23.89 19.76 49.04
N THR A 176 23.97 20.74 48.16
CA THR A 176 23.62 22.13 48.50
C THR A 176 22.11 22.31 48.65
N GLU A 177 21.30 21.62 47.83
CA GLU A 177 19.87 21.55 47.97
C GLU A 177 19.41 20.94 49.31
N GLU A 178 20.11 19.83 49.72
CA GLU A 178 19.83 19.19 51.01
C GLU A 178 20.17 20.12 52.16
N LYS A 179 21.36 20.75 52.16
CA LYS A 179 21.78 21.73 53.15
C LYS A 179 20.84 22.94 53.23
N MET A 180 20.35 23.40 52.09
CA MET A 180 19.39 24.50 51.97
C MET A 180 18.07 24.13 52.62
N LYS A 181 17.55 22.91 52.39
CA LYS A 181 16.30 22.41 53.06
C LYS A 181 16.51 22.27 54.57
N GLU A 182 17.60 21.60 55.01
CA GLU A 182 17.92 21.49 56.43
C GLU A 182 17.99 22.85 57.13
N LYS A 183 18.58 23.85 56.45
CA LYS A 183 18.69 25.20 56.99
C LYS A 183 17.32 25.93 57.10
N ALA A 184 16.49 25.78 56.07
CA ALA A 184 15.14 26.30 56.11
C ALA A 184 14.32 25.68 57.27
N GLU A 185 14.39 24.35 57.42
CA GLU A 185 13.75 23.64 58.51
C GLU A 185 14.28 24.07 59.90
N SER A 186 15.62 24.31 60.02
CA SER A 186 16.20 24.83 61.24
C SER A 186 15.64 26.22 61.61
N VAL A 187 15.47 27.11 60.63
CA VAL A 187 14.84 28.42 60.80
C VAL A 187 13.39 28.28 61.26
N ILE A 188 12.62 27.35 60.65
CA ILE A 188 11.24 27.08 61.07
C ILE A 188 11.20 26.60 62.51
N ARG A 189 12.05 25.60 62.85
CA ARG A 189 12.12 25.06 64.23
C ARG A 189 12.48 26.11 65.27
N SER A 190 13.45 26.98 64.96
CA SER A 190 13.91 28.05 65.87
C SER A 190 12.91 29.17 66.06
N ASN A 191 11.99 29.39 65.13
CA ASN A 191 11.00 30.47 65.11
C ASN A 191 9.54 29.98 65.05
N LYS A 192 9.25 28.86 65.68
CA LYS A 192 7.99 28.10 65.54
C LYS A 192 6.74 28.98 65.81
N GLU A 193 6.82 29.89 66.75
CA GLU A 193 5.70 30.80 67.11
C GLU A 193 5.37 31.81 66.01
N CYS A 194 6.36 32.20 65.23
CA CYS A 194 6.24 33.17 64.14
C CYS A 194 5.74 32.57 62.85
N MET A 195 5.73 31.25 62.72
CA MET A 195 5.37 30.55 61.49
C MET A 195 3.87 30.33 61.35
N SER A 196 3.34 30.45 60.15
CA SER A 196 1.98 30.05 59.84
C SER A 196 1.83 28.57 59.53
N ASP A 197 2.91 27.92 59.01
CA ASP A 197 3.01 26.51 58.72
C ASP A 197 4.33 25.89 59.14
N SER A 198 4.45 24.56 59.25
CA SER A 198 5.62 23.84 59.73
C SER A 198 6.57 23.36 58.63
N PHE A 199 6.39 23.78 57.37
CA PHE A 199 7.19 23.37 56.23
C PHE A 199 7.62 24.56 55.35
N SER A 200 8.74 24.41 54.65
CA SER A 200 9.23 25.39 53.68
C SER A 200 8.51 25.22 52.35
N VAL A 201 8.35 26.29 51.58
CA VAL A 201 7.66 26.32 50.28
C VAL A 201 8.53 26.99 49.24
N ASN A 202 8.59 26.42 48.03
CA ASN A 202 9.25 27.09 46.91
C ASN A 202 8.30 28.16 46.34
N ARG A 203 8.77 29.41 46.23
CA ARG A 203 8.04 30.53 45.62
C ARG A 203 8.97 31.26 44.65
N SER A 204 8.60 31.31 43.39
CA SER A 204 9.39 31.99 42.34
C SER A 204 10.86 31.56 42.27
N GLY A 205 11.15 30.27 42.54
CA GLY A 205 12.51 29.74 42.56
C GLY A 205 13.28 29.87 43.90
N HIS A 206 12.70 30.54 44.92
CA HIS A 206 13.28 30.73 46.21
C HIS A 206 12.66 29.81 47.27
N LEU A 207 13.46 29.19 48.12
CA LEU A 207 13.00 28.37 49.23
C LEU A 207 12.62 29.30 50.41
N CYS A 208 11.34 29.48 50.61
CA CYS A 208 10.76 30.40 51.56
C CYS A 208 10.18 29.71 52.81
N VAL A 209 10.20 30.40 53.93
CA VAL A 209 9.51 30.00 55.13
C VAL A 209 8.25 30.85 55.31
N PRO A 210 7.09 30.25 55.66
CA PRO A 210 5.84 30.96 55.81
C PRO A 210 5.74 31.65 57.17
N VAL A 211 5.89 32.97 57.20
CA VAL A 211 5.89 33.80 58.41
C VAL A 211 4.58 34.58 58.54
N LYS A 212 3.98 34.61 59.72
CA LYS A 212 2.83 35.47 60.02
C LYS A 212 3.20 36.95 59.85
N LYS A 213 2.38 37.71 59.21
CA LYS A 213 2.67 39.14 58.90
C LYS A 213 3.13 39.98 60.10
N GLU A 214 2.64 39.66 61.27
CA GLU A 214 2.96 40.35 62.54
C GLU A 214 4.42 40.18 62.95
N TYR A 215 5.04 39.05 62.56
CA TYR A 215 6.39 38.68 62.93
C TYR A 215 7.42 38.88 61.80
N LYS A 216 7.06 39.72 60.79
CA LYS A 216 7.90 39.99 59.62
C LYS A 216 9.39 40.25 59.95
N PHE A 217 9.67 41.01 61.03
CA PHE A 217 11.00 41.42 61.40
C PHE A 217 11.75 40.46 62.36
N ARG A 218 11.06 39.38 62.78
CA ARG A 218 11.69 38.36 63.64
C ARG A 218 12.52 37.35 62.86
N VAL A 219 12.24 37.14 61.57
CA VAL A 219 12.99 36.28 60.68
C VAL A 219 13.79 37.19 59.74
N SER A 220 15.14 37.07 59.84
CA SER A 220 16.06 37.80 58.94
C SER A 220 15.99 37.18 57.54
N GLY A 221 15.53 37.94 56.53
CA GLY A 221 15.43 37.51 55.17
C GLY A 221 14.64 38.45 54.27
N SER A 222 14.53 38.10 53.00
CA SER A 222 13.83 38.83 51.96
C SER A 222 12.40 38.31 51.80
N VAL A 223 11.41 39.20 51.74
CA VAL A 223 10.01 38.84 51.43
C VAL A 223 9.89 38.60 49.92
N ILE A 224 9.66 37.38 49.53
CA ILE A 224 9.54 36.98 48.09
C ILE A 224 8.07 37.10 47.65
N ASP A 225 7.11 36.63 48.49
CA ASP A 225 5.69 36.57 48.12
C ASP A 225 4.79 36.76 49.34
N LYS A 226 3.47 36.92 49.09
CA LYS A 226 2.42 37.05 50.11
C LYS A 226 1.28 36.09 49.82
N SER A 227 0.64 35.57 50.88
CA SER A 227 -0.57 34.78 50.71
C SER A 227 -1.71 35.61 50.11
N ALA A 228 -2.68 34.98 49.49
CA ALA A 228 -3.86 35.65 48.89
C ALA A 228 -4.62 36.51 49.90
N THR A 229 -4.65 36.13 51.19
CA THR A 229 -5.25 36.87 52.28
C THR A 229 -4.33 37.96 52.85
N GLY A 230 -3.04 37.99 52.46
CA GLY A 230 -2.04 38.93 52.96
C GLY A 230 -1.57 38.68 54.41
N ASN A 231 -2.03 37.61 55.08
CA ASN A 231 -1.72 37.32 56.48
C ASN A 231 -0.43 36.51 56.64
N THR A 232 0.06 35.84 55.60
CA THR A 232 1.30 35.11 55.59
C THR A 232 2.27 35.72 54.58
N LEU A 233 3.51 35.94 55.01
CA LEU A 233 4.60 36.37 54.14
C LEU A 233 5.52 35.20 53.91
N PHE A 234 5.89 34.97 52.66
CA PHE A 234 6.89 33.97 52.26
C PHE A 234 8.23 34.69 52.25
N ILE A 235 9.06 34.36 53.26
CA ILE A 235 10.35 35.00 53.46
C ILE A 235 11.47 33.98 53.11
N GLU A 236 12.39 34.37 52.24
CA GLU A 236 13.65 33.63 52.07
C GLU A 236 14.62 34.06 53.19
N PRO A 237 14.97 33.17 54.12
CA PRO A 237 15.91 33.51 55.19
C PRO A 237 17.29 33.84 54.63
N THR A 238 17.98 34.81 55.17
CA THR A 238 19.36 35.18 54.77
C THR A 238 20.34 33.99 54.85
N ALA A 239 20.09 33.05 55.76
CA ALA A 239 20.89 31.83 55.87
C ALA A 239 20.64 30.82 54.75
N VAL A 240 19.45 30.90 54.07
CA VAL A 240 19.08 30.07 52.91
C VAL A 240 19.54 30.74 51.62
N ALA A 241 19.44 32.10 51.55
CA ALA A 241 19.80 32.88 50.37
C ALA A 241 21.23 32.62 49.88
N LYS A 242 22.18 32.42 50.78
CA LYS A 242 23.56 32.07 50.41
C LYS A 242 23.66 30.76 49.65
N TYR A 243 22.89 29.74 50.06
CA TYR A 243 22.85 28.44 49.35
C TYR A 243 22.06 28.58 48.04
N SER A 244 21.05 29.44 47.94
CA SER A 244 20.37 29.75 46.69
C SER A 244 21.34 30.35 45.65
N GLU A 245 22.18 31.29 46.03
CA GLU A 245 23.19 31.90 45.16
C GLU A 245 24.23 30.86 44.69
N GLU A 246 24.77 30.05 45.62
CA GLU A 246 25.71 28.98 45.31
C GLU A 246 25.10 27.95 44.36
N LEU A 247 23.86 27.55 44.59
CA LEU A 247 23.09 26.63 43.76
C LEU A 247 22.89 27.17 42.34
N GLN A 248 22.54 28.45 42.20
CA GLN A 248 22.36 29.11 40.93
C GLN A 248 23.64 29.14 40.10
N LEU A 249 24.80 29.43 40.73
CA LEU A 249 26.09 29.38 40.06
C LEU A 249 26.43 27.96 39.58
N MET A 250 26.25 26.96 40.46
CA MET A 250 26.50 25.55 40.07
C MET A 250 25.59 25.07 38.95
N ARG A 251 24.33 25.52 38.87
CA ARG A 251 23.41 25.21 37.77
C ARG A 251 23.85 25.85 36.44
N ILE A 252 24.35 27.08 36.49
CA ILE A 252 24.93 27.75 35.32
C ILE A 252 26.17 26.99 34.82
N ASP A 253 27.03 26.56 35.75
CA ASP A 253 28.20 25.78 35.41
C ASP A 253 27.84 24.38 34.86
N GLU A 254 26.81 23.74 35.42
CA GLU A 254 26.22 22.49 34.88
C GLU A 254 25.74 22.67 33.43
N GLU A 255 24.94 23.70 33.18
CA GLU A 255 24.43 23.99 31.83
C GLU A 255 25.57 24.28 30.83
N ASN A 256 26.57 25.03 31.24
CA ASN A 256 27.77 25.30 30.43
C ASN A 256 28.56 24.04 30.11
N GLU A 257 28.72 23.14 31.07
CA GLU A 257 29.44 21.88 30.86
C GLU A 257 28.66 20.93 29.98
N GLU A 258 27.35 20.81 30.17
CA GLU A 258 26.46 20.05 29.23
C GLU A 258 26.57 20.58 27.81
N ARG A 259 26.46 21.89 27.63
CA ARG A 259 26.60 22.55 26.33
C ARG A 259 27.94 22.26 25.68
N ARG A 260 29.05 22.30 26.49
CA ARG A 260 30.40 21.98 26.02
C ARG A 260 30.49 20.54 25.51
N ILE A 261 29.90 19.57 26.25
CA ILE A 261 29.88 18.16 25.87
C ILE A 261 29.11 17.98 24.59
N LEU A 262 27.88 18.52 24.48
CA LEU A 262 27.04 18.42 23.30
C LEU A 262 27.72 19.04 22.07
N TYR A 263 28.34 20.21 22.23
CA TYR A 263 29.04 20.88 21.14
C TYR A 263 30.24 20.06 20.65
N THR A 264 31.01 19.49 21.57
CA THR A 264 32.17 18.66 21.23
C THR A 264 31.75 17.43 20.42
N LEU A 265 30.69 16.71 20.85
CA LEU A 265 30.18 15.55 20.14
C LEU A 265 29.60 15.92 18.79
N SER A 266 28.87 17.06 18.71
CA SER A 266 28.30 17.58 17.46
C SER A 266 29.37 17.94 16.44
N ALA A 267 30.46 18.58 16.88
CA ALA A 267 31.59 18.94 16.01
C ALA A 267 32.29 17.69 15.44
N MET A 268 32.58 16.71 16.29
CA MET A 268 33.19 15.44 15.87
C MET A 268 32.31 14.69 14.85
N LEU A 269 31.00 14.67 15.08
CA LEU A 269 30.05 14.05 14.14
C LEU A 269 29.97 14.85 12.83
N GLY A 270 30.00 16.18 12.91
CA GLY A 270 29.96 17.08 11.74
C GLY A 270 31.15 16.91 10.81
N GLU A 271 32.35 16.63 11.35
CA GLU A 271 33.54 16.31 10.58
C GLU A 271 33.41 15.04 9.74
N GLN A 272 32.48 14.13 10.10
CA GLN A 272 32.22 12.88 9.41
C GLN A 272 31.02 12.94 8.45
N GLY A 273 30.64 14.12 7.99
CA GLY A 273 29.48 14.33 7.15
C GLY A 273 29.45 13.49 5.87
N GLU A 274 30.59 13.34 5.18
CA GLU A 274 30.71 12.52 3.96
C GLU A 274 30.56 11.03 4.27
N THR A 275 31.20 10.56 5.33
CA THR A 275 31.12 9.15 5.77
C THR A 275 29.69 8.77 6.14
N MET A 276 29.00 9.64 6.89
CA MET A 276 27.59 9.43 7.24
C MET A 276 26.66 9.42 6.02
N GLU A 277 26.89 10.31 5.05
CA GLU A 277 26.11 10.30 3.81
C GLU A 277 26.35 9.03 2.99
N GLN A 278 27.60 8.53 2.94
CA GLN A 278 27.93 7.25 2.31
C GLN A 278 27.22 6.08 3.00
N ASN A 279 27.22 6.04 4.33
CA ASN A 279 26.48 5.06 5.11
C ASN A 279 24.99 5.07 4.76
N LEU A 280 24.37 6.27 4.73
CA LEU A 280 22.95 6.43 4.40
C LEU A 280 22.63 5.91 3.00
N ARG A 281 23.41 6.30 1.99
CA ARG A 281 23.22 5.83 0.60
C ARG A 281 23.36 4.32 0.48
N THR A 282 24.34 3.74 1.15
CA THR A 282 24.55 2.29 1.13
C THR A 282 23.39 1.56 1.80
N MET A 283 22.91 2.08 2.94
CA MET A 283 21.74 1.53 3.63
C MET A 283 20.48 1.59 2.77
N GLU A 284 20.21 2.74 2.13
CA GLU A 284 19.09 2.95 1.21
C GLU A 284 19.15 1.99 0.01
N LYS A 285 20.33 1.84 -0.60
CA LYS A 285 20.55 0.92 -1.73
C LYS A 285 20.32 -0.54 -1.32
N LEU A 286 20.83 -0.95 -0.18
CA LEU A 286 20.64 -2.32 0.33
C LEU A 286 19.17 -2.57 0.72
N ASP A 287 18.49 -1.59 1.32
CA ASP A 287 17.07 -1.71 1.63
C ASP A 287 16.24 -1.93 0.36
N PHE A 288 16.53 -1.19 -0.71
CA PHE A 288 15.91 -1.41 -2.01
C PHE A 288 16.19 -2.83 -2.55
N CYS A 289 17.42 -3.31 -2.50
CA CYS A 289 17.75 -4.66 -2.97
C CYS A 289 17.07 -5.75 -2.12
N PHE A 290 17.11 -5.64 -0.80
CA PHE A 290 16.48 -6.60 0.08
C PHE A 290 14.96 -6.56 0.04
N SER A 291 14.34 -5.41 -0.24
CA SER A 291 12.89 -5.33 -0.43
C SER A 291 12.41 -6.17 -1.63
N LYS A 292 13.18 -6.23 -2.72
CA LYS A 292 12.93 -7.11 -3.87
C LYS A 292 13.02 -8.59 -3.49
N GLY A 293 14.07 -8.94 -2.73
CA GLY A 293 14.24 -10.30 -2.22
C GLY A 293 13.10 -10.73 -1.30
N LYS A 294 12.66 -9.86 -0.38
CA LYS A 294 11.50 -10.09 0.49
C LYS A 294 10.23 -10.33 -0.33
N LEU A 295 9.96 -9.47 -1.33
CA LEU A 295 8.83 -9.64 -2.23
C LEU A 295 8.87 -11.00 -2.94
N SER A 296 10.05 -11.40 -3.41
CA SER A 296 10.25 -12.72 -4.03
C SER A 296 9.91 -13.88 -3.10
N MET A 297 10.30 -13.78 -1.83
CA MET A 297 10.00 -14.82 -0.82
C MET A 297 8.50 -14.85 -0.49
N GLU A 298 7.88 -13.69 -0.24
CA GLU A 298 6.46 -13.60 0.11
C GLU A 298 5.54 -14.13 -1.00
N LEU A 299 5.79 -13.71 -2.24
CA LEU A 299 5.00 -14.15 -3.39
C LEU A 299 5.44 -15.52 -3.93
N GLY A 300 6.56 -16.10 -3.42
CA GLY A 300 7.16 -17.36 -3.88
C GLY A 300 7.50 -17.30 -5.34
N CYS A 301 8.26 -16.31 -5.70
CA CYS A 301 8.73 -16.06 -7.05
C CYS A 301 10.03 -16.78 -7.34
N ALA A 302 10.26 -17.05 -8.62
CA ALA A 302 11.52 -17.57 -9.17
C ALA A 302 12.24 -16.51 -10.02
N ALA A 303 13.55 -16.60 -10.10
CA ALA A 303 14.35 -15.75 -10.97
C ALA A 303 14.03 -16.04 -12.45
N PRO A 304 13.66 -15.04 -13.27
CA PRO A 304 13.46 -15.23 -14.69
C PRO A 304 14.79 -15.27 -15.43
N ASN A 305 14.84 -16.03 -16.52
CA ASN A 305 15.85 -15.84 -17.57
C ASN A 305 15.41 -14.68 -18.47
N ILE A 306 16.29 -13.76 -18.78
CA ILE A 306 16.02 -12.65 -19.70
C ILE A 306 16.66 -12.93 -21.05
N ASN A 307 15.88 -12.80 -22.13
CA ASN A 307 16.33 -13.01 -23.48
C ASN A 307 16.03 -11.82 -24.41
N THR A 308 16.70 -11.80 -25.55
CA THR A 308 16.47 -10.84 -26.65
C THR A 308 15.85 -11.48 -27.89
N GLU A 309 15.51 -12.77 -27.82
CA GLU A 309 15.06 -13.60 -28.94
C GLU A 309 13.56 -13.47 -29.22
N ARG A 310 12.89 -12.53 -28.57
CA ARG A 310 11.43 -12.31 -28.69
C ARG A 310 10.61 -13.56 -28.35
N ARG A 311 11.02 -14.26 -27.28
CA ARG A 311 10.33 -15.43 -26.74
C ARG A 311 9.88 -15.14 -25.30
N ILE A 312 8.67 -15.55 -24.98
CA ILE A 312 8.14 -15.58 -23.61
C ILE A 312 7.68 -17.00 -23.33
N SER A 313 8.26 -17.63 -22.31
CA SER A 313 7.87 -18.95 -21.83
C SER A 313 7.72 -18.90 -20.32
N LEU A 314 6.52 -19.18 -19.83
CA LEU A 314 6.18 -19.17 -18.41
C LEU A 314 5.62 -20.53 -18.03
N LYS A 315 6.18 -21.15 -17.00
CA LYS A 315 5.68 -22.41 -16.47
C LYS A 315 5.06 -22.20 -15.10
N ALA A 316 3.87 -22.71 -14.92
CA ALA A 316 3.08 -22.55 -13.69
C ALA A 316 2.96 -21.09 -13.23
N ALA A 317 2.71 -20.17 -14.18
CA ALA A 317 2.58 -18.74 -13.91
C ALA A 317 1.32 -18.44 -13.10
N ARG A 318 1.43 -17.60 -12.09
CA ARG A 318 0.35 -17.17 -11.22
C ARG A 318 0.24 -15.65 -11.24
N HIS A 319 -0.98 -15.15 -11.05
CA HIS A 319 -1.18 -13.71 -10.88
C HIS A 319 -0.70 -13.28 -9.48
N PRO A 320 0.21 -12.30 -9.36
CA PRO A 320 0.83 -11.93 -8.09
C PRO A 320 -0.16 -11.50 -6.99
N LEU A 321 -1.28 -10.87 -7.40
CA LEU A 321 -2.32 -10.37 -6.49
C LEU A 321 -3.37 -11.42 -6.11
N MET A 322 -3.31 -12.63 -6.65
CA MET A 322 -4.24 -13.71 -6.31
C MET A 322 -3.67 -14.62 -5.23
N ASP A 323 -4.55 -15.05 -4.33
CA ASP A 323 -4.20 -16.05 -3.32
C ASP A 323 -3.70 -17.34 -3.99
N ARG A 324 -2.55 -17.84 -3.54
CA ARG A 324 -1.92 -19.07 -4.06
C ARG A 324 -2.80 -20.30 -3.99
N THR A 325 -3.70 -20.36 -3.01
CA THR A 325 -4.58 -21.51 -2.79
C THR A 325 -5.75 -21.55 -3.77
N VAL A 326 -6.09 -20.42 -4.38
CA VAL A 326 -7.21 -20.26 -5.32
C VAL A 326 -6.73 -20.10 -6.76
N CYS A 327 -5.54 -19.52 -6.95
CA CYS A 327 -4.99 -19.26 -8.27
C CYS A 327 -4.58 -20.56 -8.97
N VAL A 328 -5.16 -20.82 -10.15
CA VAL A 328 -4.74 -21.93 -11.00
C VAL A 328 -3.53 -21.51 -11.81
N PRO A 329 -2.38 -22.22 -11.67
CA PRO A 329 -1.18 -21.90 -12.42
C PRO A 329 -1.36 -22.08 -13.93
N GLN A 330 -0.78 -21.18 -14.73
CA GLN A 330 -0.86 -21.18 -16.19
C GLN A 330 0.48 -21.51 -16.83
N ASP A 331 0.46 -22.35 -17.86
CA ASP A 331 1.59 -22.51 -18.75
C ASP A 331 1.35 -21.63 -19.99
N PHE A 332 2.35 -20.83 -20.35
CA PHE A 332 2.26 -19.92 -21.49
C PHE A 332 3.56 -19.94 -22.29
N CYS A 333 3.45 -19.96 -23.62
CA CYS A 333 4.58 -19.82 -24.50
C CYS A 333 4.19 -19.04 -25.77
N ILE A 334 5.08 -18.13 -26.22
CA ILE A 334 5.00 -17.40 -27.48
C ILE A 334 6.42 -17.13 -27.98
N GLY A 335 6.62 -17.07 -29.28
CA GLY A 335 7.90 -16.98 -29.95
C GLY A 335 8.16 -18.22 -30.75
N GLU A 336 9.42 -18.65 -30.86
CA GLU A 336 9.78 -19.90 -31.56
C GLU A 336 9.31 -21.13 -30.77
N MET A 337 8.43 -21.92 -31.35
CA MET A 337 7.90 -23.18 -30.83
C MET A 337 7.84 -24.22 -31.93
N ASP A 338 8.39 -25.39 -31.69
CA ASP A 338 8.35 -26.53 -32.62
C ASP A 338 8.82 -26.19 -34.04
N GLY A 339 9.78 -25.26 -34.20
CA GLY A 339 10.30 -24.79 -35.47
C GLY A 339 9.44 -23.77 -36.21
N ALA A 340 8.35 -23.26 -35.58
CA ALA A 340 7.53 -22.16 -36.08
C ALA A 340 7.64 -20.94 -35.15
N ASP A 341 7.67 -19.74 -35.72
CA ASP A 341 7.73 -18.47 -34.96
C ASP A 341 6.34 -17.87 -34.84
N TYR A 342 5.75 -18.02 -33.66
CA TYR A 342 4.44 -17.46 -33.33
C TYR A 342 4.59 -16.10 -32.62
N ARG A 343 4.05 -15.04 -33.24
CA ARG A 343 4.09 -13.67 -32.69
C ARG A 343 2.77 -13.28 -32.01
N GLY A 344 1.67 -14.00 -32.29
CA GLY A 344 0.36 -13.72 -31.75
C GLY A 344 -0.32 -14.93 -31.13
N VAL A 345 -0.99 -14.73 -30.01
CA VAL A 345 -1.87 -15.73 -29.38
C VAL A 345 -3.28 -15.20 -29.33
N VAL A 346 -4.22 -15.94 -29.95
CA VAL A 346 -5.66 -15.63 -29.90
C VAL A 346 -6.34 -16.58 -28.92
N ILE A 347 -6.76 -16.05 -27.78
CA ILE A 347 -7.32 -16.82 -26.67
C ILE A 347 -8.87 -16.80 -26.77
N THR A 348 -9.46 -17.98 -26.75
CA THR A 348 -10.89 -18.18 -26.90
C THR A 348 -11.44 -18.99 -25.73
N GLY A 349 -12.74 -18.89 -25.52
CA GLY A 349 -13.44 -19.59 -24.42
C GLY A 349 -14.52 -18.74 -23.77
N PRO A 350 -15.27 -19.28 -22.79
CA PRO A 350 -16.33 -18.53 -22.10
C PRO A 350 -15.75 -17.34 -21.30
N ASN A 351 -16.56 -16.28 -21.09
CA ASN A 351 -16.12 -15.12 -20.29
C ASN A 351 -15.75 -15.49 -18.86
N THR A 352 -16.49 -16.42 -18.28
CA THR A 352 -16.22 -16.94 -16.94
C THR A 352 -14.96 -17.79 -16.86
N GLY A 353 -14.30 -18.10 -18.00
CA GLY A 353 -13.10 -18.97 -18.07
C GLY A 353 -11.82 -18.34 -17.59
N GLY A 354 -11.78 -17.03 -17.25
CA GLY A 354 -10.60 -16.35 -16.74
C GLY A 354 -9.63 -15.83 -17.80
N LYS A 355 -10.10 -15.57 -19.04
CA LYS A 355 -9.29 -15.02 -20.15
C LYS A 355 -8.54 -13.76 -19.77
N THR A 356 -9.25 -12.76 -19.24
CA THR A 356 -8.67 -11.47 -18.79
C THR A 356 -7.59 -11.66 -17.73
N VAL A 357 -7.82 -12.56 -16.77
CA VAL A 357 -6.83 -12.88 -15.73
C VAL A 357 -5.60 -13.55 -16.34
N ALA A 358 -5.79 -14.45 -17.31
CA ALA A 358 -4.68 -15.16 -17.96
C ALA A 358 -3.76 -14.18 -18.72
N ILE A 359 -4.32 -13.26 -19.55
CA ILE A 359 -3.49 -12.27 -20.27
C ILE A 359 -2.81 -11.28 -19.32
N LYS A 360 -3.52 -10.84 -18.26
CA LYS A 360 -2.92 -10.00 -17.21
C LYS A 360 -1.78 -10.72 -16.48
N THR A 361 -1.94 -12.02 -16.20
CA THR A 361 -0.90 -12.84 -15.55
C THR A 361 0.38 -12.85 -16.37
N VAL A 362 0.30 -13.04 -17.68
CA VAL A 362 1.47 -13.01 -18.55
C VAL A 362 2.10 -11.62 -18.56
N ALA A 363 1.31 -10.58 -18.80
CA ALA A 363 1.80 -9.21 -18.93
C ALA A 363 2.46 -8.70 -17.64
N VAL A 364 1.84 -8.95 -16.48
CA VAL A 364 2.37 -8.47 -15.19
C VAL A 364 3.66 -9.19 -14.79
N ASN A 365 3.78 -10.50 -15.05
CA ASN A 365 5.03 -11.22 -14.81
C ASN A 365 6.15 -10.74 -15.74
N CYS A 366 5.86 -10.43 -17.00
CA CYS A 366 6.84 -9.81 -17.91
C CYS A 366 7.28 -8.42 -17.41
N MET A 367 6.35 -7.60 -16.91
CA MET A 367 6.66 -6.28 -16.36
C MET A 367 7.48 -6.38 -15.06
N MET A 368 7.13 -7.30 -14.16
CA MET A 368 7.92 -7.60 -12.96
C MET A 368 9.36 -7.97 -13.33
N ALA A 369 9.52 -8.91 -14.26
CA ALA A 369 10.84 -9.34 -14.73
C ALA A 369 11.67 -8.15 -15.23
N GLN A 370 11.07 -7.28 -16.04
CA GLN A 370 11.77 -6.15 -16.65
C GLN A 370 12.00 -4.98 -15.68
N CYS A 371 11.34 -4.97 -14.51
CA CYS A 371 11.66 -4.08 -13.38
C CYS A 371 12.74 -4.66 -12.44
N GLY A 372 13.37 -5.78 -12.78
CA GLY A 372 14.39 -6.43 -11.97
C GLY A 372 13.84 -7.21 -10.77
N LEU A 373 12.56 -7.59 -10.81
CA LEU A 373 11.91 -8.44 -9.83
C LEU A 373 11.90 -9.91 -10.27
N HIS A 374 11.85 -10.82 -9.33
CA HIS A 374 11.48 -12.21 -9.61
C HIS A 374 10.00 -12.31 -9.99
N VAL A 375 9.63 -13.41 -10.65
CA VAL A 375 8.30 -13.62 -11.21
C VAL A 375 7.56 -14.78 -10.54
N CYS A 376 6.24 -14.70 -10.49
CA CYS A 376 5.39 -15.69 -9.83
C CYS A 376 5.19 -16.94 -10.70
N CYS A 377 6.27 -17.59 -11.09
CA CYS A 377 6.33 -18.79 -11.93
C CYS A 377 7.27 -19.83 -11.31
N GLU A 378 7.19 -21.08 -11.75
CA GLU A 378 8.22 -22.08 -11.44
C GLU A 378 9.46 -21.89 -12.32
N GLN A 379 9.26 -21.57 -13.60
CA GLN A 379 10.31 -21.26 -14.56
C GLN A 379 9.81 -20.16 -15.48
N ALA A 380 10.66 -19.23 -15.84
CA ALA A 380 10.35 -18.16 -16.75
C ALA A 380 11.54 -17.81 -17.64
N ASP A 381 11.26 -17.66 -18.95
CA ASP A 381 12.17 -17.15 -19.95
C ASP A 381 11.43 -16.02 -20.66
N ILE A 382 11.87 -14.78 -20.47
CA ILE A 382 11.11 -13.59 -20.80
C ILE A 382 11.96 -12.65 -21.66
N CYS A 383 11.44 -12.26 -22.83
CA CYS A 383 12.10 -11.27 -23.65
C CYS A 383 11.89 -9.84 -23.13
N MET A 384 12.87 -8.99 -23.43
CA MET A 384 12.75 -7.56 -23.19
C MET A 384 11.75 -6.91 -24.14
N ASN A 385 10.93 -5.99 -23.62
CA ASN A 385 9.95 -5.25 -24.38
C ASN A 385 10.24 -3.74 -24.27
N SER A 386 10.19 -3.05 -25.42
CA SER A 386 10.34 -1.59 -25.45
C SER A 386 9.09 -0.86 -24.94
N ASN A 387 7.92 -1.46 -25.16
CA ASN A 387 6.63 -0.93 -24.76
C ASN A 387 5.69 -2.06 -24.31
N TYR A 388 4.85 -1.75 -23.32
CA TYR A 388 3.70 -2.55 -22.89
C TYR A 388 2.44 -1.77 -23.26
N LEU A 389 1.66 -2.28 -24.23
CA LEU A 389 0.49 -1.59 -24.78
C LEU A 389 -0.76 -2.43 -24.48
N CYS A 390 -1.70 -1.86 -23.73
CA CYS A 390 -2.84 -2.61 -23.20
C CYS A 390 -4.18 -1.95 -23.56
N ASP A 391 -5.12 -2.77 -24.02
CA ASP A 391 -6.54 -2.45 -24.12
C ASP A 391 -7.33 -3.52 -23.35
N ILE A 392 -7.54 -3.29 -22.05
CA ILE A 392 -8.23 -4.20 -21.13
C ILE A 392 -9.19 -3.38 -20.28
N GLY A 393 -10.43 -3.82 -20.18
CA GLY A 393 -11.44 -3.22 -19.30
C GLY A 393 -12.72 -2.85 -20.02
N ASP A 394 -13.82 -2.71 -19.28
CA ASP A 394 -15.18 -2.51 -19.78
C ASP A 394 -15.48 -1.08 -20.26
N GLY A 395 -14.49 -0.20 -20.40
CA GLY A 395 -14.70 1.17 -20.90
C GLY A 395 -15.77 2.00 -20.18
N GLN A 396 -16.21 1.57 -18.98
CA GLN A 396 -17.28 2.23 -18.23
C GLN A 396 -16.79 3.47 -17.45
N ASN A 397 -16.07 4.36 -18.11
CA ASN A 397 -15.87 5.70 -17.57
C ASN A 397 -17.13 6.53 -17.80
N LEU A 398 -17.97 6.64 -16.78
CA LEU A 398 -19.19 7.44 -16.73
C LEU A 398 -18.96 8.95 -16.98
N SER A 399 -17.73 9.41 -17.10
CA SER A 399 -17.37 10.81 -17.33
C SER A 399 -17.24 11.20 -18.80
N GLU A 400 -17.12 10.25 -19.72
CA GLU A 400 -17.06 10.53 -21.16
C GLU A 400 -18.27 9.91 -21.85
N ASN A 401 -19.09 10.74 -22.47
CA ASN A 401 -20.32 10.37 -23.23
C ASN A 401 -20.02 9.57 -24.52
N LEU A 402 -18.87 8.95 -24.67
CA LEU A 402 -18.52 8.06 -25.78
C LEU A 402 -19.06 6.66 -25.53
N SER A 403 -19.61 6.01 -26.56
CA SER A 403 -19.98 4.59 -26.46
C SER A 403 -18.71 3.77 -26.13
N THR A 404 -18.86 2.69 -25.35
CA THR A 404 -17.75 1.78 -24.98
C THR A 404 -16.93 1.35 -26.20
N PHE A 405 -17.57 1.08 -27.32
CA PHE A 405 -16.94 0.74 -28.60
C PHE A 405 -16.01 1.85 -29.12
N SER A 406 -16.44 3.12 -29.11
CA SER A 406 -15.63 4.23 -29.60
C SER A 406 -14.38 4.45 -28.75
N ALA A 407 -14.49 4.27 -27.43
CA ALA A 407 -13.34 4.37 -26.52
C ALA A 407 -12.30 3.28 -26.80
N HIS A 408 -12.73 2.00 -26.94
CA HIS A 408 -11.86 0.90 -27.31
C HIS A 408 -11.16 1.13 -28.64
N ILE A 409 -11.90 1.51 -29.68
CA ILE A 409 -11.30 1.77 -31.01
C ILE A 409 -10.29 2.92 -30.97
N THR A 410 -10.58 3.99 -30.21
CA THR A 410 -9.62 5.09 -30.08
C THR A 410 -8.33 4.60 -29.42
N ASN A 411 -8.41 3.83 -28.34
CA ASN A 411 -7.24 3.26 -27.67
C ASN A 411 -6.47 2.29 -28.59
N VAL A 412 -7.17 1.41 -29.30
CA VAL A 412 -6.56 0.49 -30.28
C VAL A 412 -5.82 1.25 -31.37
N LEU A 413 -6.40 2.33 -31.92
CA LEU A 413 -5.73 3.16 -32.92
C LEU A 413 -4.49 3.84 -32.38
N ASP A 414 -4.49 4.25 -31.13
CA ASP A 414 -3.29 4.83 -30.49
C ASP A 414 -2.23 3.76 -30.22
N ILE A 415 -2.62 2.54 -29.83
CA ILE A 415 -1.71 1.39 -29.74
C ILE A 415 -1.06 1.11 -31.11
N LEU A 416 -1.85 1.04 -32.19
CA LEU A 416 -1.36 0.77 -33.53
C LEU A 416 -0.37 1.83 -34.07
N LYS A 417 -0.48 3.09 -33.62
CA LYS A 417 0.50 4.14 -33.95
C LYS A 417 1.85 3.96 -33.23
N LYS A 418 1.87 3.33 -32.06
CA LYS A 418 3.04 3.22 -31.17
C LYS A 418 3.71 1.86 -31.22
N VAL A 419 2.97 0.84 -31.68
CA VAL A 419 3.47 -0.52 -31.77
C VAL A 419 4.70 -0.62 -32.66
N ASN A 420 5.68 -1.37 -32.22
CA ASN A 420 6.88 -1.74 -32.96
C ASN A 420 7.22 -3.22 -32.72
N ARG A 421 8.25 -3.75 -33.40
CA ARG A 421 8.65 -5.15 -33.29
C ARG A 421 8.99 -5.59 -31.87
N GLU A 422 9.43 -4.67 -31.01
CA GLU A 422 9.82 -4.95 -29.62
C GLU A 422 8.70 -4.70 -28.62
N SER A 423 7.49 -4.38 -29.06
CA SER A 423 6.34 -4.18 -28.20
C SER A 423 5.71 -5.50 -27.77
N LEU A 424 5.09 -5.49 -26.58
CA LEU A 424 4.13 -6.49 -26.12
C LEU A 424 2.74 -5.85 -26.05
N VAL A 425 1.80 -6.37 -26.85
CA VAL A 425 0.44 -5.85 -26.97
C VAL A 425 -0.55 -6.82 -26.33
N ILE A 426 -1.44 -6.32 -25.50
CA ILE A 426 -2.48 -7.10 -24.81
C ILE A 426 -3.84 -6.46 -25.07
N MET A 427 -4.77 -7.21 -25.67
CA MET A 427 -6.12 -6.73 -25.95
C MET A 427 -7.16 -7.73 -25.46
N ASP A 428 -8.14 -7.25 -24.71
CA ASP A 428 -9.25 -8.05 -24.21
C ASP A 428 -10.51 -7.78 -25.03
N GLU A 429 -11.28 -8.84 -25.28
CA GLU A 429 -12.56 -8.81 -26.00
C GLU A 429 -12.55 -8.04 -27.35
N LEU A 430 -11.51 -8.26 -28.15
CA LEU A 430 -11.29 -7.53 -29.39
C LEU A 430 -12.50 -7.58 -30.33
N GLY A 431 -12.99 -6.39 -30.75
CA GLY A 431 -14.13 -6.19 -31.64
C GLY A 431 -15.49 -6.17 -30.96
N SER A 432 -15.55 -6.29 -29.62
CA SER A 432 -16.82 -6.25 -28.87
C SER A 432 -17.47 -4.86 -28.91
N GLY A 433 -18.79 -4.80 -28.62
CA GLY A 433 -19.52 -3.54 -28.45
C GLY A 433 -20.15 -2.96 -29.72
N THR A 434 -20.09 -3.66 -30.85
CA THR A 434 -20.77 -3.26 -32.12
C THR A 434 -21.51 -4.45 -32.75
N ASP A 435 -22.06 -4.25 -33.99
CA ASP A 435 -22.61 -5.37 -34.75
C ASP A 435 -21.57 -6.51 -34.88
N PRO A 436 -21.98 -7.78 -34.67
CA PRO A 436 -21.05 -8.90 -34.67
C PRO A 436 -20.22 -9.06 -35.96
N ALA A 437 -20.84 -8.76 -37.13
CA ALA A 437 -20.14 -8.90 -38.40
C ALA A 437 -19.13 -7.79 -38.62
N GLU A 438 -19.45 -6.56 -38.22
CA GLU A 438 -18.53 -5.41 -38.26
C GLU A 438 -17.40 -5.58 -37.24
N GLY A 439 -17.74 -5.95 -35.99
CA GLY A 439 -16.77 -6.20 -34.94
C GLY A 439 -15.73 -7.28 -35.29
N MET A 440 -16.21 -8.38 -35.89
CA MET A 440 -15.35 -9.44 -36.42
C MET A 440 -14.40 -8.92 -37.50
N GLY A 441 -14.95 -8.16 -38.49
CA GLY A 441 -14.14 -7.58 -39.56
C GLY A 441 -13.05 -6.66 -39.04
N ILE A 442 -13.38 -5.80 -38.08
CA ILE A 442 -12.44 -4.90 -37.41
C ILE A 442 -11.38 -5.70 -36.64
N ALA A 443 -11.80 -6.72 -35.89
CA ALA A 443 -10.87 -7.58 -35.14
C ALA A 443 -9.82 -8.24 -36.05
N VAL A 444 -10.25 -8.80 -37.19
CA VAL A 444 -9.34 -9.40 -38.18
C VAL A 444 -8.38 -8.35 -38.76
N ALA A 445 -8.86 -7.14 -39.07
CA ALA A 445 -8.02 -6.07 -39.59
C ALA A 445 -6.94 -5.63 -38.57
N ILE A 446 -7.29 -5.51 -37.30
CA ILE A 446 -6.36 -5.17 -36.22
C ILE A 446 -5.30 -6.28 -36.04
N LEU A 447 -5.71 -7.54 -36.03
CA LEU A 447 -4.79 -8.69 -35.94
C LEU A 447 -3.79 -8.71 -37.10
N GLU A 448 -4.23 -8.38 -38.32
CA GLU A 448 -3.37 -8.30 -39.50
C GLU A 448 -2.33 -7.15 -39.37
N GLU A 449 -2.71 -5.99 -38.83
CA GLU A 449 -1.77 -4.89 -38.58
C GLU A 449 -0.78 -5.23 -37.46
N LEU A 450 -1.22 -5.89 -36.36
CA LEU A 450 -0.32 -6.38 -35.33
C LEU A 450 0.66 -7.42 -35.88
N ARG A 451 0.20 -8.35 -36.69
CA ARG A 451 1.03 -9.35 -37.37
C ARG A 451 2.11 -8.69 -38.26
N LYS A 452 1.73 -7.69 -39.05
CA LYS A 452 2.67 -6.92 -39.89
C LYS A 452 3.72 -6.15 -39.09
N SER A 453 3.38 -5.65 -37.91
CA SER A 453 4.32 -4.93 -37.04
C SER A 453 5.41 -5.85 -36.48
N GLY A 454 5.18 -7.17 -36.45
CA GLY A 454 6.10 -8.18 -35.89
C GLY A 454 6.21 -8.13 -34.35
N CYS A 455 5.31 -7.42 -33.67
CA CYS A 455 5.24 -7.39 -32.22
C CYS A 455 4.76 -8.71 -31.62
N LEU A 456 4.96 -8.92 -30.33
CA LEU A 456 4.28 -9.97 -29.59
C LEU A 456 2.89 -9.46 -29.16
N PHE A 457 1.86 -10.27 -29.35
CA PHE A 457 0.52 -9.88 -28.92
C PHE A 457 -0.32 -11.03 -28.37
N LEU A 458 -1.13 -10.71 -27.36
CA LEU A 458 -2.11 -11.58 -26.73
C LEU A 458 -3.49 -10.93 -26.89
N VAL A 459 -4.41 -11.64 -27.52
CA VAL A 459 -5.75 -11.10 -27.77
C VAL A 459 -6.80 -12.10 -27.33
N THR A 460 -7.82 -11.64 -26.63
CA THR A 460 -9.00 -12.47 -26.35
C THR A 460 -10.15 -12.07 -27.26
N THR A 461 -10.96 -13.03 -27.64
CA THR A 461 -12.15 -12.78 -28.47
C THR A 461 -13.23 -13.86 -28.28
N HIS A 462 -14.46 -13.52 -28.68
CA HIS A 462 -15.60 -14.43 -28.73
C HIS A 462 -15.99 -14.82 -30.14
N TYR A 463 -15.38 -14.21 -31.17
CA TYR A 463 -15.79 -14.42 -32.57
C TYR A 463 -15.19 -15.72 -33.12
N PRO A 464 -16.06 -16.66 -33.60
CA PRO A 464 -15.60 -17.90 -34.20
C PRO A 464 -14.75 -17.70 -35.47
N GLU A 465 -15.04 -16.65 -36.23
CA GLU A 465 -14.34 -16.33 -37.47
C GLU A 465 -12.90 -15.89 -37.20
N VAL A 466 -12.65 -15.20 -36.08
CA VAL A 466 -11.30 -14.81 -35.67
C VAL A 466 -10.46 -16.04 -35.34
N LYS A 467 -11.06 -17.11 -34.77
CA LYS A 467 -10.39 -18.41 -34.58
C LYS A 467 -9.94 -19.00 -35.91
N THR A 468 -10.86 -19.02 -36.88
CA THR A 468 -10.59 -19.54 -38.23
C THR A 468 -9.53 -18.70 -38.96
N TYR A 469 -9.51 -17.39 -38.73
CA TYR A 469 -8.45 -16.53 -39.24
C TYR A 469 -7.10 -16.90 -38.60
N ALA A 470 -7.03 -17.03 -37.27
CA ALA A 470 -5.82 -17.39 -36.55
C ALA A 470 -5.25 -18.77 -36.97
N GLU A 471 -6.11 -19.75 -37.28
CA GLU A 471 -5.70 -21.06 -37.80
C GLU A 471 -5.01 -21.00 -39.17
N LYS A 472 -5.34 -19.99 -39.98
CA LYS A 472 -4.83 -19.81 -41.34
C LYS A 472 -3.67 -18.81 -41.45
N ALA A 473 -3.60 -17.88 -40.50
CA ALA A 473 -2.61 -16.82 -40.51
C ALA A 473 -1.27 -17.32 -39.97
N GLU A 474 -0.22 -17.15 -40.78
CA GLU A 474 1.14 -17.47 -40.38
C GLU A 474 1.59 -16.58 -39.19
N GLY A 475 2.21 -17.17 -38.17
CA GLY A 475 2.71 -16.47 -37.01
C GLY A 475 1.66 -16.19 -35.92
N ILE A 476 0.43 -16.70 -36.04
CA ILE A 476 -0.60 -16.61 -35.01
C ILE A 476 -1.01 -18.03 -34.59
N ILE A 477 -1.20 -18.23 -33.28
CA ILE A 477 -1.64 -19.51 -32.73
C ILE A 477 -2.91 -19.31 -31.89
N ASN A 478 -3.83 -20.25 -31.96
CA ASN A 478 -5.00 -20.27 -31.09
C ASN A 478 -4.63 -20.83 -29.71
N ALA A 479 -5.34 -20.34 -28.70
CA ALA A 479 -5.35 -20.90 -27.35
C ALA A 479 -6.78 -20.96 -26.81
N ARG A 480 -7.03 -21.91 -25.92
CA ARG A 480 -8.33 -22.03 -25.26
C ARG A 480 -8.21 -21.97 -23.74
N MET A 481 -9.23 -21.42 -23.09
CA MET A 481 -9.45 -21.64 -21.66
C MET A 481 -10.24 -22.93 -21.47
N THR A 482 -9.72 -23.84 -20.69
CA THR A 482 -10.36 -25.14 -20.44
C THR A 482 -11.62 -25.01 -19.59
N PHE A 483 -12.61 -25.80 -19.93
CA PHE A 483 -13.90 -25.85 -19.26
C PHE A 483 -14.32 -27.30 -19.06
N ASP A 484 -14.68 -27.65 -17.84
CA ASP A 484 -15.18 -28.98 -17.53
C ASP A 484 -16.64 -29.10 -17.96
N LYS A 485 -16.86 -29.94 -18.96
CA LYS A 485 -18.22 -30.18 -19.50
C LYS A 485 -19.10 -30.96 -18.52
N GLU A 486 -18.55 -31.74 -17.61
CA GLU A 486 -19.34 -32.53 -16.66
C GLU A 486 -19.83 -31.70 -15.49
N SER A 487 -18.96 -30.93 -14.86
CA SER A 487 -19.29 -30.08 -13.70
C SER A 487 -19.85 -28.70 -14.09
N LEU A 488 -19.79 -28.31 -15.35
CA LEU A 488 -20.10 -26.94 -15.85
C LEU A 488 -19.23 -25.86 -15.19
N ARG A 489 -18.01 -26.19 -14.82
CA ARG A 489 -17.09 -25.26 -14.15
C ARG A 489 -15.91 -24.92 -15.04
N PRO A 490 -15.44 -23.67 -15.04
CA PRO A 490 -14.17 -23.33 -15.65
C PRO A 490 -13.03 -23.98 -14.85
N LEU A 491 -12.08 -24.56 -15.56
CA LEU A 491 -10.86 -25.11 -14.98
C LEU A 491 -9.77 -24.04 -14.83
N TYR A 492 -9.98 -22.87 -15.42
CA TYR A 492 -9.07 -21.72 -15.42
C TYR A 492 -7.66 -22.05 -15.93
N LYS A 493 -7.53 -23.08 -16.77
CA LYS A 493 -6.26 -23.50 -17.39
C LYS A 493 -6.25 -23.13 -18.85
N MET A 494 -5.15 -22.53 -19.32
CA MET A 494 -4.95 -22.19 -20.72
C MET A 494 -4.21 -23.32 -21.45
N GLU A 495 -4.67 -23.66 -22.64
CA GLU A 495 -4.02 -24.63 -23.55
C GLU A 495 -3.75 -23.93 -24.88
N ILE A 496 -2.44 -23.88 -25.27
CA ILE A 496 -1.98 -23.26 -26.50
C ILE A 496 -1.96 -24.33 -27.62
N GLY A 497 -2.29 -23.92 -28.85
CA GLY A 497 -2.37 -24.79 -30.01
C GLY A 497 -3.77 -25.31 -30.32
N GLU A 498 -4.71 -25.12 -29.42
CA GLU A 498 -6.10 -25.54 -29.61
C GLU A 498 -7.09 -24.38 -29.54
N ALA A 499 -8.03 -24.35 -30.46
CA ALA A 499 -9.12 -23.37 -30.44
C ALA A 499 -10.24 -23.82 -29.49
N GLY A 500 -10.75 -22.90 -28.65
CA GLY A 500 -11.86 -23.19 -27.74
C GLY A 500 -13.17 -23.47 -28.48
N GLU A 501 -13.89 -24.52 -28.09
CA GLU A 501 -15.25 -24.79 -28.56
C GLU A 501 -16.26 -23.84 -27.90
N SER A 502 -17.32 -23.54 -28.61
CA SER A 502 -18.44 -22.82 -28.04
C SER A 502 -19.31 -23.78 -27.21
N CYS A 503 -19.36 -23.57 -25.90
CA CYS A 503 -20.10 -24.43 -24.97
C CYS A 503 -21.48 -23.92 -24.61
N ALA A 504 -21.97 -22.82 -25.22
CA ALA A 504 -23.24 -22.16 -24.82
C ALA A 504 -24.45 -23.09 -24.90
N PHE A 505 -24.62 -23.84 -25.98
CA PHE A 505 -25.75 -24.77 -26.14
C PHE A 505 -25.64 -25.96 -25.16
N TYR A 506 -24.43 -26.44 -24.91
CA TYR A 506 -24.20 -27.50 -23.95
C TYR A 506 -24.54 -27.04 -22.49
N ILE A 507 -24.13 -25.84 -22.14
CA ILE A 507 -24.47 -25.24 -20.84
C ILE A 507 -26.00 -25.03 -20.73
N ALA A 508 -26.65 -24.49 -21.78
CA ALA A 508 -28.09 -24.30 -21.80
C ALA A 508 -28.86 -25.62 -21.66
N ALA A 509 -28.43 -26.69 -22.34
CA ALA A 509 -29.01 -28.02 -22.20
C ALA A 509 -28.91 -28.53 -20.75
N ARG A 510 -27.77 -28.42 -20.15
CA ARG A 510 -27.52 -28.85 -18.75
C ARG A 510 -28.29 -28.04 -17.71
N LEU A 511 -28.55 -26.77 -18.00
CA LEU A 511 -29.38 -25.89 -17.17
C LEU A 511 -30.89 -26.11 -17.36
N GLY A 512 -31.26 -27.08 -18.23
CA GLY A 512 -32.63 -27.50 -18.41
C GLY A 512 -33.38 -26.80 -19.55
N MET A 513 -32.68 -26.20 -20.51
CA MET A 513 -33.35 -25.69 -21.74
C MET A 513 -33.98 -26.83 -22.50
N PRO A 514 -35.27 -26.75 -22.86
CA PRO A 514 -35.97 -27.78 -23.62
C PRO A 514 -35.27 -28.12 -24.94
N GLU A 515 -35.21 -29.40 -25.29
CA GLU A 515 -34.51 -29.87 -26.49
C GLU A 515 -35.05 -29.24 -27.78
N THR A 516 -36.35 -28.94 -27.83
CA THR A 516 -37.00 -28.22 -28.96
C THR A 516 -36.44 -26.81 -29.11
N MET A 517 -36.18 -26.11 -28.01
CA MET A 517 -35.57 -24.78 -28.03
C MET A 517 -34.08 -24.88 -28.43
N LEU A 518 -33.34 -25.85 -27.92
CA LEU A 518 -31.94 -26.09 -28.30
C LEU A 518 -31.80 -26.35 -29.79
N ARG A 519 -32.60 -27.26 -30.34
CA ARG A 519 -32.62 -27.55 -31.81
C ARG A 519 -32.98 -26.32 -32.64
N THR A 520 -33.89 -25.46 -32.14
CA THR A 520 -34.23 -24.21 -32.81
C THR A 520 -33.07 -23.22 -32.76
N ALA A 521 -32.40 -23.09 -31.61
CA ALA A 521 -31.25 -22.24 -31.43
C ALA A 521 -30.04 -22.70 -32.28
N GLU A 522 -29.76 -24.00 -32.31
CA GLU A 522 -28.69 -24.59 -33.16
C GLU A 522 -28.99 -24.35 -34.66
N ARG A 523 -30.25 -24.51 -35.07
CA ARG A 523 -30.66 -24.25 -36.45
C ARG A 523 -30.54 -22.78 -36.80
N ALA A 524 -30.93 -21.88 -35.91
CA ALA A 524 -30.75 -20.45 -36.09
C ALA A 524 -29.27 -20.02 -36.14
N ALA A 525 -28.42 -20.61 -35.29
CA ALA A 525 -27.00 -20.28 -35.23
C ALA A 525 -26.18 -20.86 -36.40
N TYR A 526 -26.50 -22.09 -36.84
CA TYR A 526 -25.67 -22.84 -37.79
C TYR A 526 -26.38 -23.28 -39.04
N GLY A 527 -27.71 -23.03 -39.17
CA GLY A 527 -28.56 -23.56 -40.23
C GLY A 527 -28.21 -23.06 -41.63
N ALA A 528 -27.67 -21.85 -41.76
CA ALA A 528 -27.25 -21.32 -43.06
C ALA A 528 -25.91 -21.92 -43.57
N ARG A 529 -25.03 -22.41 -42.69
CA ARG A 529 -23.74 -22.98 -43.09
C ARG A 529 -23.79 -24.46 -43.49
N ARG A 530 -24.86 -25.21 -43.16
CA ARG A 530 -25.02 -26.62 -43.60
C ARG A 530 -25.66 -26.76 -44.98
N GLY A 531 -26.21 -25.71 -45.56
CA GLY A 531 -26.79 -25.75 -46.91
C GLY A 531 -25.79 -25.82 -48.05
N GLU A 532 -24.58 -25.31 -47.86
CA GLU A 532 -23.54 -25.30 -48.96
C GLU A 532 -22.62 -26.50 -48.96
N ALA A 533 -22.61 -27.31 -47.87
CA ALA A 533 -21.70 -28.49 -47.75
C ALA A 533 -22.36 -29.84 -48.17
N SER A 534 -23.64 -29.85 -48.55
CA SER A 534 -24.38 -31.10 -48.85
C SER A 534 -24.54 -31.45 -50.34
N GLU A 535 -23.96 -30.70 -51.29
CA GLU A 535 -24.06 -30.99 -52.71
C GLU A 535 -22.82 -31.65 -53.37
N SER A 536 -21.73 -31.92 -52.64
CA SER A 536 -20.54 -32.56 -53.22
C SER A 536 -20.08 -33.86 -52.51
N GLY A 537 -20.99 -34.82 -52.37
CA GLY A 537 -20.62 -36.06 -51.69
C GLY A 537 -21.54 -37.25 -51.88
N ARG A 538 -22.16 -37.38 -53.07
CA ARG A 538 -22.63 -38.71 -53.49
C ARG A 538 -21.54 -39.33 -54.34
N ILE A 539 -20.92 -40.42 -53.85
CA ILE A 539 -20.56 -41.62 -54.61
C ILE A 539 -19.75 -42.57 -53.67
N ARG A 540 -20.32 -43.74 -53.61
CA ARG A 540 -19.85 -45.13 -53.49
C ARG A 540 -20.06 -45.80 -52.13
N LYS A 541 -21.18 -46.57 -52.12
CA LYS A 541 -21.26 -47.82 -51.37
C LYS A 541 -20.38 -48.86 -52.04
N SER A 542 -19.56 -49.54 -51.31
CA SER A 542 -19.08 -50.90 -51.66
C SER A 542 -19.29 -51.78 -50.43
N SER A 543 -20.02 -52.80 -50.74
CA SER A 543 -20.45 -53.95 -49.97
C SER A 543 -19.27 -54.86 -49.56
N CYS A 544 -19.38 -55.44 -48.36
CA CYS A 544 -19.06 -56.80 -47.94
C CYS A 544 -19.09 -56.80 -46.41
N GLY A 545 -19.67 -57.72 -45.73
CA GLY A 545 -20.24 -59.03 -45.89
C GLY A 545 -20.49 -59.56 -44.47
N ASP A 546 -21.59 -60.28 -44.39
CA ASP A 546 -22.11 -61.08 -43.30
C ASP A 546 -21.21 -61.53 -42.17
N CYS A 547 -21.71 -61.45 -40.93
CA CYS A 547 -21.87 -62.67 -40.10
C CYS A 547 -22.88 -62.39 -38.95
N ALA A 548 -23.84 -63.29 -38.90
CA ALA A 548 -24.94 -63.43 -37.94
C ALA A 548 -24.49 -63.94 -36.56
N GLY A 549 -25.32 -63.60 -35.57
CA GLY A 549 -25.25 -64.23 -34.25
C GLY A 549 -26.30 -63.65 -33.31
N ASP A 550 -27.49 -64.30 -33.32
CA ASP A 550 -28.57 -64.13 -32.37
C ASP A 550 -28.11 -64.26 -30.89
N THR A 551 -28.76 -63.55 -30.00
CA THR A 551 -29.58 -64.11 -28.91
C THR A 551 -30.09 -63.02 -27.94
N GLU A 552 -31.41 -62.94 -27.90
CA GLU A 552 -32.37 -62.82 -26.81
C GLU A 552 -32.09 -61.91 -25.61
N ALA A 553 -33.08 -61.03 -25.39
CA ALA A 553 -33.45 -60.44 -24.14
C ALA A 553 -33.95 -61.47 -23.12
N PRO A 554 -33.95 -61.19 -21.86
CA PRO A 554 -35.23 -61.06 -21.18
C PRO A 554 -35.39 -59.89 -20.20
N THR A 555 -36.64 -59.45 -20.16
CA THR A 555 -37.37 -58.68 -19.18
C THR A 555 -37.30 -59.19 -17.74
N ASN A 556 -37.32 -58.28 -16.78
CA ASN A 556 -38.17 -58.06 -15.62
C ASN A 556 -37.45 -57.25 -14.53
N ALA A 557 -37.95 -56.09 -14.23
CA ALA A 557 -38.88 -55.75 -13.16
C ALA A 557 -38.54 -56.31 -11.75
N ASP A 558 -38.19 -55.37 -10.83
CA ASP A 558 -38.82 -55.18 -9.51
C ASP A 558 -38.06 -54.12 -8.72
N ILE A 559 -38.73 -53.04 -8.48
CA ILE A 559 -39.24 -52.50 -7.22
C ILE A 559 -38.33 -52.76 -5.98
N LEU A 560 -37.83 -51.66 -5.42
CA LEU A 560 -37.93 -51.36 -3.98
C LEU A 560 -37.64 -49.89 -3.69
N LYS A 561 -38.60 -49.26 -3.05
CA LYS A 561 -38.56 -47.93 -2.46
C LYS A 561 -38.04 -47.95 -1.01
N PRO A 562 -38.00 -46.85 -0.32
CA PRO A 562 -36.85 -46.39 0.46
C PRO A 562 -37.03 -46.55 1.96
N GLU A 563 -35.97 -46.51 2.71
CA GLU A 563 -36.08 -46.31 4.17
C GLU A 563 -35.44 -44.99 4.61
N LYS A 564 -36.26 -44.24 5.34
CA LYS A 564 -35.94 -43.05 6.10
C LYS A 564 -35.17 -43.40 7.36
N THR A 565 -34.17 -42.64 7.71
CA THR A 565 -33.82 -42.47 9.12
C THR A 565 -33.57 -40.98 9.40
N GLU A 566 -34.49 -40.48 10.22
CA GLU A 566 -34.43 -39.17 10.87
C GLU A 566 -33.29 -39.14 11.91
N LYS A 567 -32.57 -38.04 12.02
CA LYS A 567 -32.10 -37.52 13.30
C LYS A 567 -32.16 -36.01 13.31
N LYS A 568 -33.02 -35.53 14.20
CA LYS A 568 -33.24 -34.16 14.62
C LYS A 568 -31.96 -33.53 15.17
N HIS A 569 -31.67 -32.30 14.84
CA HIS A 569 -31.27 -31.29 15.82
C HIS A 569 -31.79 -29.91 15.41
N THR A 570 -32.50 -29.35 16.34
CA THR A 570 -33.17 -28.07 16.41
C THR A 570 -32.21 -26.90 16.35
N ALA A 571 -32.53 -25.87 15.56
CA ALA A 571 -32.17 -24.50 15.85
C ALA A 571 -33.20 -23.54 15.24
N ASN A 572 -33.75 -22.72 16.10
CA ASN A 572 -34.75 -21.68 15.88
C ASN A 572 -34.43 -20.75 14.72
N GLN A 573 -35.40 -20.60 13.85
CA GLN A 573 -35.56 -19.39 13.01
C GLN A 573 -36.94 -18.79 13.31
N GLN A 574 -36.95 -17.66 14.00
CA GLN A 574 -38.11 -16.78 14.02
C GLN A 574 -37.99 -15.78 12.86
N GLY A 575 -38.72 -16.06 11.82
CA GLY A 575 -39.00 -15.10 10.79
C GLY A 575 -40.31 -14.37 11.12
N SER A 576 -40.26 -13.06 11.37
CA SER A 576 -41.45 -12.24 11.48
C SER A 576 -41.72 -11.50 10.17
N ARG A 577 -42.80 -11.92 9.52
CA ARG A 577 -43.50 -11.16 8.48
C ARG A 577 -44.11 -9.93 9.16
N ILE A 578 -43.74 -8.73 8.71
CA ILE A 578 -44.45 -7.49 9.06
C ILE A 578 -45.39 -7.10 7.92
N GLN A 579 -46.67 -7.15 8.24
CA GLN A 579 -47.75 -6.63 7.45
C GLN A 579 -47.70 -5.10 7.38
N LYS A 580 -47.93 -4.55 6.19
CA LYS A 580 -48.19 -3.13 5.97
C LYS A 580 -49.51 -2.73 6.64
N LYS A 581 -49.45 -1.86 7.64
CA LYS A 581 -50.58 -1.02 8.07
C LYS A 581 -50.25 0.44 7.76
N LYS A 582 -51.08 1.04 6.91
CA LYS A 582 -51.20 2.49 6.76
C LYS A 582 -51.80 3.06 8.04
N ASN A 583 -51.13 4.01 8.69
CA ASN A 583 -51.77 4.97 9.56
C ASN A 583 -51.13 6.35 9.35
N SER A 584 -51.97 7.26 8.97
CA SER A 584 -51.76 8.70 8.96
C SER A 584 -51.72 9.23 10.39
N GLY A 585 -50.63 9.84 10.80
CA GLY A 585 -50.51 10.46 12.11
C GLY A 585 -49.25 11.33 12.23
N THR A 586 -49.44 12.61 12.25
CA THR A 586 -48.61 13.73 12.78
C THR A 586 -47.13 13.78 12.49
N LEU A 587 -46.77 14.71 11.65
CA LEU A 587 -45.41 15.06 11.15
C LEU A 587 -44.43 15.64 12.20
N THR A 588 -44.76 15.75 13.44
CA THR A 588 -43.90 16.36 14.48
C THR A 588 -43.09 15.36 15.31
N GLY A 589 -43.51 14.11 15.41
CA GLY A 589 -42.78 13.10 16.20
C GLY A 589 -41.60 12.46 15.46
N GLN A 590 -41.63 12.39 14.14
CA GLN A 590 -40.56 11.75 13.34
C GLN A 590 -39.30 12.62 13.16
N LYS A 591 -39.42 13.95 13.35
CA LYS A 591 -38.29 14.88 13.26
C LYS A 591 -37.34 14.78 14.46
N ALA A 592 -37.86 14.55 15.68
CA ALA A 592 -37.05 14.39 16.88
C ALA A 592 -36.29 13.06 16.92
N GLU A 593 -36.89 11.96 16.47
CA GLU A 593 -36.25 10.63 16.38
C GLU A 593 -35.10 10.57 15.39
N LEU A 594 -35.11 11.36 14.32
CA LEU A 594 -34.05 11.35 13.29
C LEU A 594 -32.82 12.17 13.69
N THR A 595 -33.01 13.28 14.46
CA THR A 595 -31.92 14.09 15.05
C THR A 595 -31.22 13.33 16.19
N GLU A 596 -31.93 12.49 16.92
CA GLU A 596 -31.33 11.61 17.94
C GLU A 596 -30.53 10.44 17.39
N LYS A 597 -30.79 10.03 16.16
CA LYS A 597 -30.20 8.85 15.54
C LYS A 597 -28.78 9.06 15.03
N PHE A 598 -28.38 10.27 14.71
CA PHE A 598 -27.03 10.62 14.23
C PHE A 598 -26.56 11.88 14.95
N ARG A 599 -25.65 11.70 15.90
CA ARG A 599 -25.05 12.78 16.69
C ARG A 599 -23.72 13.23 16.09
N ARG A 600 -23.30 14.44 16.40
CA ARG A 600 -21.99 14.94 16.02
C ARG A 600 -20.90 14.07 16.66
N GLY A 601 -19.95 13.60 15.84
CA GLY A 601 -18.89 12.68 16.29
C GLY A 601 -19.18 11.20 16.01
N ASP A 602 -20.41 10.81 15.65
CA ASP A 602 -20.72 9.43 15.30
C ASP A 602 -19.92 8.95 14.11
N SER A 603 -19.35 7.75 14.21
CA SER A 603 -18.75 7.04 13.09
C SER A 603 -19.84 6.37 12.26
N VAL A 604 -19.87 6.67 10.97
CA VAL A 604 -20.92 6.22 10.06
C VAL A 604 -20.34 5.64 8.76
N MET A 605 -21.01 4.64 8.24
CA MET A 605 -20.72 4.08 6.91
C MET A 605 -21.63 4.72 5.85
N VAL A 606 -21.01 5.29 4.83
CA VAL A 606 -21.68 6.00 3.72
C VAL A 606 -21.82 5.07 2.51
N TYR A 607 -23.04 4.95 1.98
CA TYR A 607 -23.37 4.14 0.80
C TYR A 607 -23.60 5.02 -0.43
N PRO A 608 -23.26 4.56 -1.69
CA PRO A 608 -22.90 3.17 -2.05
C PRO A 608 -21.45 2.80 -1.78
N ASP A 609 -20.53 3.74 -1.60
CA ASP A 609 -19.07 3.57 -1.62
C ASP A 609 -18.52 2.80 -0.40
N LYS A 610 -19.34 2.50 0.62
CA LYS A 610 -18.96 1.86 1.87
C LYS A 610 -17.78 2.53 2.57
N LYS A 611 -17.67 3.88 2.45
CA LYS A 611 -16.63 4.67 3.10
C LYS A 611 -17.05 5.01 4.52
N ILE A 612 -16.07 4.96 5.44
CA ILE A 612 -16.29 5.38 6.84
C ILE A 612 -16.06 6.88 6.91
N GLY A 613 -16.96 7.58 7.63
CA GLY A 613 -16.85 9.00 7.89
C GLY A 613 -17.36 9.35 9.29
N ILE A 614 -17.10 10.57 9.73
CA ILE A 614 -17.53 11.09 11.05
C ILE A 614 -18.57 12.18 10.80
N VAL A 615 -19.68 12.14 11.54
CA VAL A 615 -20.76 13.13 11.45
C VAL A 615 -20.29 14.47 11.98
N CYS A 616 -20.22 15.48 11.10
CA CYS A 616 -19.90 16.88 11.46
C CYS A 616 -21.13 17.63 11.93
N GLU A 617 -22.25 17.45 11.22
CA GLU A 617 -23.52 18.07 11.52
C GLU A 617 -24.63 17.02 11.47
N PRO A 618 -25.53 17.01 12.49
CA PRO A 618 -26.63 16.06 12.56
C PRO A 618 -27.65 16.30 11.44
N VAL A 619 -28.63 15.42 11.33
CA VAL A 619 -29.64 15.47 10.26
C VAL A 619 -30.43 16.79 10.33
N ASN A 620 -30.40 17.55 9.22
CA ASN A 620 -31.13 18.80 9.08
C ASN A 620 -32.61 18.58 8.70
N GLU A 621 -33.39 19.66 8.58
CA GLU A 621 -34.81 19.61 8.23
C GLU A 621 -35.12 18.96 6.86
N LYS A 622 -34.13 18.91 5.94
CA LYS A 622 -34.22 18.28 4.63
C LYS A 622 -33.86 16.80 4.67
N GLY A 623 -33.55 16.22 5.83
CA GLY A 623 -33.16 14.82 5.98
C GLY A 623 -31.73 14.51 5.52
N VAL A 624 -30.85 15.52 5.50
CA VAL A 624 -29.47 15.42 5.04
C VAL A 624 -28.56 15.72 6.23
N LEU A 625 -27.45 14.99 6.36
CA LEU A 625 -26.41 15.21 7.37
C LEU A 625 -25.07 15.49 6.70
N ARG A 626 -24.17 16.18 7.38
CA ARG A 626 -22.83 16.46 6.88
C ARG A 626 -21.84 15.48 7.49
N VAL A 627 -21.10 14.79 6.64
CA VAL A 627 -20.14 13.75 7.03
C VAL A 627 -18.75 14.12 6.53
N GLN A 628 -17.75 14.09 7.43
CA GLN A 628 -16.33 14.19 7.11
C GLN A 628 -15.84 12.82 6.68
N LEU A 629 -15.48 12.68 5.42
CA LEU A 629 -14.66 11.58 4.90
C LEU A 629 -13.18 11.94 5.06
N ARG A 630 -12.29 10.98 4.76
CA ARG A 630 -10.84 11.17 4.88
C ARG A 630 -10.34 12.40 4.10
N ASP A 631 -10.93 12.68 2.94
CA ASP A 631 -10.43 13.68 1.99
C ASP A 631 -11.32 14.91 1.87
N ARG A 632 -12.61 14.82 2.25
CA ARG A 632 -13.60 15.90 2.03
C ARG A 632 -14.81 15.79 2.93
N LYS A 633 -15.51 16.93 3.11
CA LYS A 633 -16.83 16.99 3.75
C LYS A 633 -17.92 16.86 2.69
N ILE A 634 -18.91 16.01 2.92
CA ILE A 634 -20.03 15.79 1.99
C ILE A 634 -21.39 15.93 2.69
N TRP A 635 -22.37 16.46 1.98
CA TRP A 635 -23.76 16.41 2.38
C TRP A 635 -24.43 15.14 1.84
N ILE A 636 -25.03 14.34 2.70
CA ILE A 636 -25.64 13.07 2.30
C ILE A 636 -26.95 12.82 3.02
N SER A 637 -27.91 12.17 2.33
CA SER A 637 -29.18 11.77 2.92
C SER A 637 -28.97 10.69 4.00
N HIS A 638 -29.64 10.84 5.16
CA HIS A 638 -29.63 9.86 6.25
C HIS A 638 -29.99 8.43 5.83
N LYS A 639 -30.72 8.27 4.71
CA LYS A 639 -31.08 6.96 4.12
C LYS A 639 -29.89 6.22 3.51
N ARG A 640 -28.80 6.94 3.21
CA ARG A 640 -27.55 6.39 2.63
C ARG A 640 -26.44 6.25 3.67
N VAL A 641 -26.78 6.39 4.94
CA VAL A 641 -25.82 6.35 6.02
C VAL A 641 -26.26 5.34 7.08
N ARG A 642 -25.34 4.55 7.57
CA ARG A 642 -25.55 3.58 8.64
C ARG A 642 -24.60 3.87 9.79
N LEU A 643 -25.12 4.01 11.00
CA LEU A 643 -24.31 4.16 12.23
C LEU A 643 -23.42 2.93 12.40
N GLN A 644 -22.14 3.14 12.66
CA GLN A 644 -21.15 2.10 12.91
C GLN A 644 -20.78 2.04 14.39
N VAL A 645 -20.38 3.20 14.96
CA VAL A 645 -20.06 3.36 16.38
C VAL A 645 -20.58 4.72 16.84
N ALA A 646 -21.22 4.78 17.99
CA ALA A 646 -21.73 6.03 18.55
C ALA A 646 -20.59 6.91 19.09
N ALA A 647 -20.75 8.23 19.03
CA ALA A 647 -19.75 9.18 19.53
C ALA A 647 -19.41 8.97 21.02
N SER A 648 -20.40 8.56 21.83
CA SER A 648 -20.23 8.24 23.24
C SER A 648 -19.32 7.02 23.53
N GLU A 649 -19.13 6.15 22.56
CA GLU A 649 -18.21 5.00 22.66
C GLU A 649 -16.80 5.34 22.16
N LEU A 650 -16.67 6.40 21.34
CA LEU A 650 -15.40 6.78 20.71
C LEU A 650 -14.69 7.90 21.46
N TYR A 651 -15.42 8.79 22.11
CA TYR A 651 -14.88 10.01 22.71
C TYR A 651 -15.39 10.23 24.14
N PRO A 652 -14.59 10.83 25.06
CA PRO A 652 -15.03 11.29 26.36
C PRO A 652 -16.19 12.30 26.25
N GLU A 653 -17.02 12.44 27.30
CA GLU A 653 -18.19 13.32 27.29
C GLU A 653 -17.86 14.79 27.00
N ASP A 654 -16.66 15.27 27.37
CA ASP A 654 -16.20 16.66 27.17
C ASP A 654 -15.24 16.81 25.96
N TYR A 655 -15.29 15.91 24.99
CA TYR A 655 -14.36 15.95 23.86
C TYR A 655 -14.63 17.15 22.93
N ASP A 656 -13.59 17.96 22.67
CA ASP A 656 -13.68 19.09 21.74
C ASP A 656 -13.59 18.66 20.28
N PHE A 657 -14.73 18.50 19.64
CA PHE A 657 -14.83 18.13 18.23
C PHE A 657 -14.24 19.13 17.23
N SER A 658 -13.89 20.36 17.68
CA SER A 658 -13.17 21.32 16.82
C SER A 658 -11.80 20.82 16.40
N ILE A 659 -11.23 19.89 17.19
CA ILE A 659 -9.95 19.24 16.89
C ILE A 659 -10.02 18.42 15.60
N ILE A 660 -11.17 17.79 15.32
CA ILE A 660 -11.39 16.93 14.16
C ILE A 660 -11.88 17.74 12.95
N PHE A 661 -12.73 18.74 13.16
CA PHE A 661 -13.48 19.38 12.08
C PHE A 661 -12.94 20.74 11.65
N ASP A 662 -12.15 21.43 12.50
CA ASP A 662 -11.63 22.76 12.20
C ASP A 662 -10.13 22.74 11.92
N SER A 663 -9.66 23.58 11.00
CA SER A 663 -8.23 23.74 10.73
C SER A 663 -7.50 24.35 11.94
N VAL A 664 -6.19 24.11 12.06
CA VAL A 664 -5.37 24.69 13.14
C VAL A 664 -5.44 26.23 13.12
N ALA A 665 -5.55 26.84 11.94
CA ALA A 665 -5.68 28.28 11.77
C ALA A 665 -7.02 28.75 12.31
N THR A 666 -8.13 28.11 11.96
CA THR A 666 -9.49 28.45 12.43
C THR A 666 -9.61 28.31 13.94
N ARG A 667 -9.02 27.26 14.55
CA ARG A 667 -9.00 27.07 16.01
C ARG A 667 -8.21 28.17 16.74
N LYS A 668 -7.04 28.54 16.20
CA LYS A 668 -6.24 29.66 16.75
C LYS A 668 -6.98 31.01 16.66
N LEU A 669 -7.68 31.23 15.54
CA LEU A 669 -8.48 32.45 15.34
C LEU A 669 -9.65 32.50 16.33
N ARG A 670 -10.40 31.40 16.50
CA ARG A 670 -11.52 31.32 17.48
C ARG A 670 -11.03 31.56 18.90
N HIS A 671 -9.92 30.97 19.31
CA HIS A 671 -9.34 31.17 20.64
C HIS A 671 -8.80 32.58 20.85
N LYS A 672 -8.39 33.29 19.79
CA LYS A 672 -7.99 34.70 19.82
C LYS A 672 -9.19 35.63 19.95
N MET A 673 -10.31 35.29 19.26
CA MET A 673 -11.56 36.03 19.31
C MET A 673 -12.30 35.89 20.65
N GLU A 674 -12.22 34.74 21.31
CA GLU A 674 -12.76 34.51 22.66
C GLU A 674 -12.08 35.34 23.74
N ARG A 675 -10.86 35.82 23.51
CA ARG A 675 -10.05 36.61 24.45
C ARG A 675 -10.12 38.13 24.22
N LYS A 676 -10.33 38.61 22.98
CA LYS A 676 -10.47 40.04 22.64
C LYS A 676 -11.05 40.19 21.23
N TYR A 677 -11.87 41.25 21.04
CA TYR A 677 -12.29 41.71 19.72
C TYR A 677 -11.07 42.10 18.89
N VAL A 678 -10.95 41.56 17.66
CA VAL A 678 -9.89 41.87 16.70
C VAL A 678 -10.53 42.53 15.49
N GLU A 679 -10.25 43.81 15.28
CA GLU A 679 -10.80 44.61 14.19
C GLU A 679 -10.18 44.13 12.85
N GLY A 680 -11.03 43.79 11.87
CA GLY A 680 -10.59 43.44 10.49
C GLY A 680 -10.41 41.97 10.18
N GLU A 681 -10.69 41.03 11.08
CA GLU A 681 -10.72 39.57 10.77
C GLU A 681 -12.15 39.02 10.84
N GLU A 682 -12.68 38.55 9.71
CA GLU A 682 -13.95 37.81 9.65
C GLU A 682 -13.69 36.29 9.64
N LEU A 683 -14.44 35.56 10.46
CA LEU A 683 -14.48 34.09 10.42
C LEU A 683 -15.29 33.67 9.20
N HIS A 684 -14.63 33.38 8.10
CA HIS A 684 -15.24 32.59 7.02
C HIS A 684 -15.37 31.14 7.50
N LEU A 685 -16.56 30.79 7.97
CA LEU A 685 -16.95 29.39 8.08
C LEU A 685 -17.06 28.87 6.65
N ASP A 686 -16.18 27.93 6.26
CA ASP A 686 -16.17 27.33 4.94
C ASP A 686 -17.59 26.89 4.54
N GLN A 687 -18.20 27.70 3.68
CA GLN A 687 -19.35 27.33 2.88
C GLN A 687 -18.77 26.73 1.59
N ASP A 688 -18.45 25.41 1.62
CA ASP A 688 -18.39 24.59 0.39
C ASP A 688 -18.52 23.10 0.76
#